data_d1c266bf2137bfe2154773c36b0b2c9d
#
_entry.id   d1c266bf2137bfe2154773c36b0b2c9d
#
_cell.length_a   1.000
_cell.length_b   1.000
_cell.length_c   1.000
_cell.angle_alpha   90.00
_cell.angle_beta   90.00
_cell.angle_gamma   90.00
#
_symmetry.space_group_name_H-M   'P 1'
#
loop_
_entity.id
_entity.type
_entity.pdbx_description
1 polymer ?
#
loop_
_entity_poly.entity_id
_entity_poly.type
_entity_poly.pdbx_seq_one_letter_code
_entity_poly.pdbx_strand_id
1 'polypeptide(L)'
;MQNIKIEDLLDFRFLSSPTLSVDGKLAMVIFSACKPDQMGYRKSLQVLSATDGTIIWQAPEDGIQCAAFAGNSYIAYVHKEEDGTRELVRAKLDGTSEESRITLSICPQAIVHLGGSLFLMHTICEYREEKCNAGQGTDWEIVDELPFLENGRGYVSKTRRSLMLFDADNGDIVQITPKWFETASFSFDAKHRRVIYTGSEFTDVWQTRDGVYTYDLVEQQTRVLVCPGIYRVRKAVALGEVIIMAASLCERYHASENPCFYSIDPNTLDIRIISDPDLMPMGLGIASDCRYGGGNVFSVEGDALYFTATEMHNCNLYRMTLDGDVARIPLEEGSVDSFDIRNDSILYVGMHGERLQELYRAGLNGVERRLTGVNEAYYKSHIISRPQSCDFINNAGQTVQGFVLQPKRLEGRRKYPAILNIHGGPKTAYGTVYNHEMQYWCARGYYVIYCNPRGSDGRGNAFGDLIERYGTIDYDDIMKFVDTVLERYPDIDASRLGVTGGSYGGYMTNWIVGHTERFAAAVTQRSISNYLVDEGTSDGGFHFMPHMYAPSPRISFDKAWNQSPLQFAKQIKTPMLFIHADEDFRCPLAGALMLYTAVINNGVPARMCIFKGENHELSRSGRPYNRIKRIREITAWMDCYLQPDCD
;
A
#
# COMPACT_ATOMS: atom_id res chain seq x y z
N MET A 1 -0.41 -26.31 -20.84
CA MET A 1 -0.18 -25.27 -19.86
C MET A 1 1.31 -24.99 -19.78
N GLN A 2 1.69 -23.72 -19.73
CA GLN A 2 3.07 -23.25 -19.69
C GLN A 2 3.54 -23.06 -18.22
N ASN A 3 4.85 -23.11 -18.01
CA ASN A 3 5.42 -22.67 -16.73
C ASN A 3 5.44 -21.15 -16.66
N ILE A 4 5.31 -20.61 -15.47
CA ILE A 4 5.38 -19.19 -15.20
C ILE A 4 6.80 -18.68 -15.47
N LYS A 5 6.92 -17.54 -16.17
CA LYS A 5 8.16 -16.84 -16.46
C LYS A 5 8.17 -15.50 -15.76
N ILE A 6 9.34 -14.95 -15.49
CA ILE A 6 9.45 -13.61 -14.89
C ILE A 6 8.79 -12.56 -15.79
N GLU A 7 8.96 -12.71 -17.10
CA GLU A 7 8.51 -11.79 -18.14
C GLU A 7 6.98 -11.72 -18.25
N ASP A 8 6.23 -12.70 -17.74
CA ASP A 8 4.77 -12.70 -17.75
C ASP A 8 4.21 -11.43 -17.05
N LEU A 9 5.00 -10.84 -16.12
CA LEU A 9 4.67 -9.57 -15.50
C LEU A 9 4.40 -8.44 -16.51
N LEU A 10 5.01 -8.47 -17.68
CA LEU A 10 4.85 -7.45 -18.73
C LEU A 10 3.45 -7.49 -19.38
N ASP A 11 2.82 -8.65 -19.35
CA ASP A 11 1.50 -8.86 -19.95
C ASP A 11 0.35 -8.58 -18.99
N PHE A 12 0.64 -8.40 -17.69
CA PHE A 12 -0.40 -8.18 -16.69
C PHE A 12 -1.09 -6.84 -16.88
N ARG A 13 -2.39 -6.86 -16.63
CA ARG A 13 -3.26 -5.69 -16.57
C ARG A 13 -3.70 -5.49 -15.13
N PHE A 14 -3.59 -4.26 -14.65
CA PHE A 14 -3.98 -3.87 -13.31
C PHE A 14 -5.15 -2.90 -13.36
N LEU A 15 -5.98 -2.94 -12.35
CA LEU A 15 -7.19 -2.15 -12.23
C LEU A 15 -7.12 -1.30 -10.95
N SER A 16 -7.62 -0.06 -11.03
CA SER A 16 -7.64 0.83 -9.88
C SER A 16 -8.78 1.84 -9.96
N SER A 17 -9.09 2.48 -8.83
CA SER A 17 -10.06 3.59 -8.73
C SER A 17 -11.46 3.25 -9.27
N PRO A 18 -12.07 2.12 -8.88
CA PRO A 18 -13.43 1.80 -9.28
C PRO A 18 -14.39 2.86 -8.72
N THR A 19 -15.25 3.41 -9.58
CA THR A 19 -16.23 4.44 -9.17
C THR A 19 -17.54 4.19 -9.91
N LEU A 20 -18.67 4.32 -9.21
CA LEU A 20 -20.01 4.24 -9.78
C LEU A 20 -20.52 5.62 -10.18
N SER A 21 -21.31 5.70 -11.27
CA SER A 21 -22.14 6.87 -11.56
C SER A 21 -23.17 7.11 -10.46
N VAL A 22 -23.72 8.31 -10.40
CA VAL A 22 -24.69 8.68 -9.36
C VAL A 22 -25.91 7.73 -9.33
N ASP A 23 -26.36 7.26 -10.49
CA ASP A 23 -27.47 6.30 -10.61
C ASP A 23 -27.04 4.82 -10.47
N GLY A 24 -25.74 4.55 -10.28
CA GLY A 24 -25.17 3.20 -10.12
C GLY A 24 -25.16 2.32 -11.37
N LYS A 25 -25.44 2.88 -12.57
CA LYS A 25 -25.52 2.10 -13.81
C LYS A 25 -24.20 1.99 -14.56
N LEU A 26 -23.31 2.94 -14.37
CA LEU A 26 -21.99 2.98 -15.02
C LEU A 26 -20.89 2.77 -13.99
N ALA A 27 -19.83 2.10 -14.42
CA ALA A 27 -18.63 1.83 -13.65
C ALA A 27 -17.42 2.45 -14.36
N MET A 28 -16.75 3.36 -13.69
CA MET A 28 -15.48 3.94 -14.15
C MET A 28 -14.33 3.18 -13.50
N VAL A 29 -13.26 2.91 -14.27
CA VAL A 29 -12.06 2.24 -13.75
C VAL A 29 -10.82 2.66 -14.55
N ILE A 30 -9.68 2.76 -13.88
CA ILE A 30 -8.38 3.00 -14.52
C ILE A 30 -7.67 1.66 -14.75
N PHE A 31 -7.31 1.41 -16.00
CA PHE A 31 -6.50 0.27 -16.43
C PHE A 31 -5.05 0.67 -16.51
N SER A 32 -4.17 -0.13 -15.96
CA SER A 32 -2.72 0.07 -16.06
C SER A 32 -2.05 -1.12 -16.73
N ALA A 33 -1.16 -0.84 -17.67
CA ALA A 33 -0.41 -1.84 -18.41
C ALA A 33 1.05 -1.41 -18.56
N CYS A 34 1.97 -2.35 -18.67
CA CYS A 34 3.36 -2.07 -18.95
C CYS A 34 3.52 -1.29 -20.26
N LYS A 35 4.37 -0.26 -20.28
CA LYS A 35 4.77 0.43 -21.53
C LYS A 35 5.66 -0.49 -22.36
N PRO A 36 5.66 -0.34 -23.73
CA PRO A 36 6.51 -1.16 -24.60
C PRO A 36 8.01 -1.08 -24.29
N ASP A 37 8.49 0.08 -23.82
CA ASP A 37 9.87 0.31 -23.42
C ASP A 37 10.21 -0.28 -22.02
N GLN A 38 9.22 -0.81 -21.31
CA GLN A 38 9.31 -1.35 -19.95
C GLN A 38 9.77 -0.33 -18.89
N MET A 39 9.77 0.95 -19.21
CA MET A 39 10.23 2.03 -18.31
C MET A 39 9.10 2.62 -17.45
N GLY A 40 7.92 2.04 -17.49
CA GLY A 40 6.78 2.47 -16.68
C GLY A 40 5.48 1.82 -17.11
N TYR A 41 4.39 2.40 -16.63
CA TYR A 41 3.04 1.96 -16.93
C TYR A 41 2.28 3.05 -17.67
N ARG A 42 1.47 2.66 -18.66
CA ARG A 42 0.46 3.52 -19.24
C ARG A 42 -0.85 3.32 -18.50
N LYS A 43 -1.60 4.40 -18.32
CA LYS A 43 -2.90 4.40 -17.66
C LYS A 43 -3.96 4.86 -18.64
N SER A 44 -4.99 4.06 -18.85
CA SER A 44 -6.16 4.39 -19.65
C SER A 44 -7.43 4.37 -18.79
N LEU A 45 -8.38 5.24 -19.12
CA LEU A 45 -9.64 5.36 -18.38
C LEU A 45 -10.75 4.75 -19.20
N GLN A 46 -11.54 3.87 -18.58
CA GLN A 46 -12.70 3.25 -19.19
C GLN A 46 -13.95 3.43 -18.33
N VAL A 47 -15.07 3.59 -18.99
CA VAL A 47 -16.41 3.53 -18.41
C VAL A 47 -17.14 2.32 -18.99
N LEU A 48 -17.63 1.48 -18.09
CA LEU A 48 -18.28 0.22 -18.41
C LEU A 48 -19.73 0.25 -17.91
N SER A 49 -20.58 -0.56 -18.49
CA SER A 49 -21.86 -0.92 -17.89
C SER A 49 -21.61 -1.63 -16.55
N ALA A 50 -22.12 -1.10 -15.46
CA ALA A 50 -22.02 -1.73 -14.15
C ALA A 50 -22.83 -3.04 -14.04
N THR A 51 -23.65 -3.37 -15.06
CA THR A 51 -24.46 -4.59 -15.08
C THR A 51 -23.69 -5.77 -15.66
N ASP A 52 -22.96 -5.58 -16.76
CA ASP A 52 -22.36 -6.69 -17.52
C ASP A 52 -20.88 -6.48 -17.89
N GLY A 53 -20.29 -5.31 -17.58
CA GLY A 53 -18.91 -5.00 -17.89
C GLY A 53 -18.66 -4.57 -19.34
N THR A 54 -19.71 -4.35 -20.14
CA THR A 54 -19.57 -3.84 -21.51
C THR A 54 -18.96 -2.45 -21.49
N ILE A 55 -17.93 -2.21 -22.31
CA ILE A 55 -17.30 -0.89 -22.44
C ILE A 55 -18.27 0.06 -23.14
N ILE A 56 -18.62 1.15 -22.46
CA ILE A 56 -19.50 2.21 -22.95
C ILE A 56 -18.67 3.35 -23.54
N TRP A 57 -17.57 3.70 -22.87
CA TRP A 57 -16.71 4.80 -23.27
C TRP A 57 -15.27 4.55 -22.82
N GLN A 58 -14.31 5.08 -23.56
CA GLN A 58 -12.88 5.04 -23.22
C GLN A 58 -12.24 6.38 -23.56
N ALA A 59 -11.35 6.85 -22.69
CA ALA A 59 -10.54 8.04 -23.00
C ALA A 59 -9.67 7.78 -24.24
N PRO A 60 -9.57 8.76 -25.15
CA PRO A 60 -8.76 8.62 -26.37
C PRO A 60 -7.26 8.60 -26.07
N GLU A 61 -6.82 9.21 -24.97
CA GLU A 61 -5.43 9.32 -24.55
C GLU A 61 -5.09 8.43 -23.34
N ASP A 62 -3.80 8.09 -23.24
CA ASP A 62 -3.16 7.54 -22.04
C ASP A 62 -2.68 8.69 -21.12
N GLY A 63 -2.10 8.39 -19.96
CA GLY A 63 -1.54 9.41 -19.06
C GLY A 63 -2.53 9.98 -18.04
N ILE A 64 -3.63 9.27 -17.83
CA ILE A 64 -4.68 9.65 -16.87
C ILE A 64 -4.12 9.66 -15.45
N GLN A 65 -4.26 10.78 -14.74
CA GLN A 65 -3.85 10.94 -13.36
C GLN A 65 -4.99 10.61 -12.38
N CYS A 66 -6.12 11.27 -12.55
CA CYS A 66 -7.33 11.07 -11.75
C CYS A 66 -8.57 11.38 -12.56
N ALA A 67 -9.74 10.88 -12.12
CA ALA A 67 -11.01 11.08 -12.82
C ALA A 67 -12.18 11.08 -11.83
N ALA A 68 -13.30 11.68 -12.25
CA ALA A 68 -14.57 11.67 -11.52
C ALA A 68 -15.75 11.71 -12.49
N PHE A 69 -16.87 11.12 -12.12
CA PHE A 69 -18.14 11.37 -12.80
C PHE A 69 -18.61 12.81 -12.55
N ALA A 70 -19.05 13.48 -13.59
CA ALA A 70 -19.72 14.78 -13.53
C ALA A 70 -21.21 14.61 -13.87
N GLY A 71 -21.96 13.99 -12.94
CA GLY A 71 -23.30 13.49 -13.14
C GLY A 71 -23.31 12.10 -13.80
N ASN A 72 -24.43 11.75 -14.47
CA ASN A 72 -24.58 10.43 -15.10
C ASN A 72 -24.15 10.39 -16.58
N SER A 73 -23.95 11.53 -17.20
CA SER A 73 -23.72 11.65 -18.65
C SER A 73 -22.34 12.17 -19.01
N TYR A 74 -21.57 12.65 -18.04
CA TYR A 74 -20.27 13.26 -18.26
C TYR A 74 -19.22 12.65 -17.33
N ILE A 75 -17.99 12.68 -17.84
CA ILE A 75 -16.80 12.34 -17.07
C ILE A 75 -15.82 13.51 -17.12
N ALA A 76 -15.14 13.75 -16.01
CA ALA A 76 -14.02 14.68 -15.94
C ALA A 76 -12.76 13.91 -15.54
N TYR A 77 -11.64 14.17 -16.21
CA TYR A 77 -10.37 13.54 -15.88
C TYR A 77 -9.21 14.49 -16.09
N VAL A 78 -8.14 14.28 -15.32
CA VAL A 78 -6.89 15.01 -15.48
C VAL A 78 -5.95 14.16 -16.32
N HIS A 79 -5.57 14.70 -17.46
CA HIS A 79 -4.57 14.15 -18.36
C HIS A 79 -3.23 14.88 -18.18
N LYS A 80 -2.13 14.14 -18.21
CA LYS A 80 -0.77 14.69 -18.20
C LYS A 80 -0.10 14.42 -19.53
N GLU A 81 0.22 15.50 -20.25
CA GLU A 81 0.98 15.46 -21.49
C GLU A 81 2.45 15.05 -21.26
N GLU A 82 3.15 14.67 -22.33
CA GLU A 82 4.57 14.28 -22.28
C GLU A 82 5.49 15.43 -21.85
N ASP A 83 5.16 16.66 -22.18
CA ASP A 83 5.89 17.88 -21.77
C ASP A 83 5.65 18.27 -20.29
N GLY A 84 4.76 17.55 -19.60
CA GLY A 84 4.39 17.78 -18.21
C GLY A 84 3.17 18.68 -18.01
N THR A 85 2.61 19.27 -19.07
CA THR A 85 1.36 20.04 -19.04
C THR A 85 0.22 19.15 -18.52
N ARG A 86 -0.68 19.71 -17.77
CA ARG A 86 -1.87 19.02 -17.25
C ARG A 86 -3.12 19.72 -17.72
N GLU A 87 -4.11 18.92 -18.07
CA GLU A 87 -5.39 19.40 -18.56
C GLU A 87 -6.54 18.69 -17.86
N LEU A 88 -7.55 19.45 -17.47
CA LEU A 88 -8.85 18.91 -17.10
C LEU A 88 -9.68 18.75 -18.37
N VAL A 89 -10.04 17.53 -18.68
CA VAL A 89 -10.89 17.20 -19.83
C VAL A 89 -12.27 16.83 -19.33
N ARG A 90 -13.31 17.43 -19.89
CA ARG A 90 -14.71 17.05 -19.70
C ARG A 90 -15.24 16.44 -20.98
N ALA A 91 -15.78 15.24 -20.89
CA ALA A 91 -16.27 14.50 -22.05
C ALA A 91 -17.65 13.88 -21.80
N LYS A 92 -18.46 13.83 -22.84
CA LYS A 92 -19.72 13.09 -22.83
C LYS A 92 -19.50 11.60 -22.99
N LEU A 93 -20.27 10.82 -22.24
CA LEU A 93 -20.21 9.36 -22.28
C LEU A 93 -20.89 8.74 -23.51
N ASP A 94 -21.66 9.52 -24.27
CA ASP A 94 -22.26 9.09 -25.55
C ASP A 94 -21.29 9.13 -26.74
N GLY A 95 -20.06 9.60 -26.51
CA GLY A 95 -19.01 9.66 -27.52
C GLY A 95 -19.18 10.77 -28.57
N THR A 96 -20.19 11.66 -28.42
CA THR A 96 -20.51 12.65 -29.43
C THR A 96 -19.59 13.86 -29.47
N SER A 97 -18.98 14.24 -28.34
CA SER A 97 -17.99 15.32 -28.27
C SER A 97 -17.22 15.36 -26.96
N GLU A 98 -15.97 15.84 -27.01
CA GLU A 98 -15.27 16.47 -25.91
C GLU A 98 -15.91 17.82 -25.65
N GLU A 99 -16.36 18.11 -24.41
CA GLU A 99 -17.01 19.39 -24.13
C GLU A 99 -16.02 20.53 -23.91
N SER A 100 -14.97 20.24 -23.15
CA SER A 100 -13.94 21.23 -22.84
C SER A 100 -12.63 20.60 -22.42
N ARG A 101 -11.54 21.29 -22.73
CA ARG A 101 -10.18 20.98 -22.29
C ARG A 101 -9.57 22.25 -21.71
N ILE A 102 -9.14 22.19 -20.46
CA ILE A 102 -8.67 23.36 -19.69
C ILE A 102 -7.29 23.05 -19.14
N THR A 103 -6.30 23.84 -19.52
CA THR A 103 -4.94 23.73 -18.96
C THR A 103 -4.93 24.12 -17.48
N LEU A 104 -4.33 23.29 -16.65
CA LEU A 104 -4.24 23.49 -15.22
C LEU A 104 -2.86 24.02 -14.82
N SER A 105 -2.85 25.07 -14.02
CA SER A 105 -1.62 25.59 -13.37
C SER A 105 -1.22 24.83 -12.11
N ILE A 106 -2.02 23.84 -11.70
CA ILE A 106 -1.84 23.01 -10.49
C ILE A 106 -1.68 21.54 -10.88
N CYS A 107 -1.24 20.70 -9.90
CA CYS A 107 -1.00 19.27 -10.09
C CYS A 107 -1.99 18.42 -9.25
N PRO A 108 -3.25 18.23 -9.72
CA PRO A 108 -4.22 17.46 -8.96
C PRO A 108 -3.81 15.99 -8.84
N GLN A 109 -3.89 15.47 -7.63
CA GLN A 109 -3.73 14.05 -7.30
C GLN A 109 -5.09 13.34 -7.23
N ALA A 110 -6.13 14.09 -6.92
CA ALA A 110 -7.52 13.63 -6.93
C ALA A 110 -8.46 14.79 -7.27
N ILE A 111 -9.59 14.46 -7.89
CA ILE A 111 -10.68 15.40 -8.19
C ILE A 111 -12.02 14.82 -7.70
N VAL A 112 -12.91 15.70 -7.23
CA VAL A 112 -14.30 15.39 -6.87
C VAL A 112 -15.21 16.43 -7.48
N HIS A 113 -16.22 16.01 -8.20
CA HIS A 113 -17.23 16.92 -8.76
C HIS A 113 -18.24 17.35 -7.67
N LEU A 114 -18.39 18.66 -7.47
CA LEU A 114 -19.24 19.25 -6.44
C LEU A 114 -20.61 19.72 -6.96
N GLY A 115 -20.83 19.58 -8.27
CA GLY A 115 -22.02 20.04 -9.01
C GLY A 115 -21.73 21.23 -9.92
N GLY A 116 -22.46 21.34 -11.05
CA GLY A 116 -22.23 22.36 -12.06
C GLY A 116 -20.83 22.31 -12.66
N SER A 117 -20.13 23.45 -12.66
CA SER A 117 -18.74 23.58 -13.09
C SER A 117 -17.73 23.37 -11.98
N LEU A 118 -18.17 23.18 -10.74
CA LEU A 118 -17.28 23.22 -9.56
C LEU A 118 -16.67 21.84 -9.24
N PHE A 119 -15.35 21.84 -9.06
CA PHE A 119 -14.55 20.69 -8.65
C PHE A 119 -13.76 20.98 -7.38
N LEU A 120 -13.66 19.99 -6.49
CA LEU A 120 -12.66 19.95 -5.42
C LEU A 120 -11.44 19.21 -5.95
N MET A 121 -10.28 19.83 -5.83
CA MET A 121 -9.00 19.27 -6.27
C MET A 121 -8.06 19.15 -5.09
N HIS A 122 -7.51 17.96 -4.87
CA HIS A 122 -6.43 17.73 -3.94
C HIS A 122 -5.11 17.81 -4.71
N THR A 123 -4.27 18.76 -4.35
CA THR A 123 -3.07 19.12 -5.12
C THR A 123 -1.86 19.31 -4.22
N ILE A 124 -0.66 19.26 -4.81
CA ILE A 124 0.59 19.59 -4.14
C ILE A 124 0.93 21.04 -4.45
N CYS A 125 1.11 21.86 -3.39
CA CYS A 125 1.54 23.24 -3.46
C CYS A 125 2.97 23.39 -2.95
N GLU A 126 3.80 24.12 -3.68
CA GLU A 126 5.17 24.45 -3.29
C GLU A 126 5.25 25.91 -2.85
N TYR A 127 5.80 26.15 -1.66
CA TYR A 127 5.91 27.47 -1.03
C TYR A 127 7.36 27.90 -0.81
N ARG A 128 8.30 27.29 -1.52
CA ARG A 128 9.74 27.65 -1.47
C ARG A 128 9.95 29.08 -1.91
N GLU A 129 10.80 29.82 -1.21
CA GLU A 129 11.03 31.25 -1.48
C GLU A 129 11.81 31.46 -2.79
N GLU A 130 12.72 30.55 -3.12
CA GLU A 130 13.49 30.57 -4.37
C GLU A 130 12.89 29.63 -5.40
N LYS A 131 12.14 30.20 -6.34
CA LYS A 131 11.75 29.47 -7.56
C LYS A 131 12.91 29.55 -8.54
N CYS A 132 13.47 28.40 -8.92
CA CYS A 132 14.34 28.36 -10.09
C CYS A 132 13.59 28.87 -11.32
N ASN A 133 14.20 29.79 -12.06
CA ASN A 133 13.74 30.13 -13.40
C ASN A 133 13.74 28.86 -14.26
N ALA A 134 12.68 28.64 -15.01
CA ALA A 134 12.55 27.49 -15.91
C ALA A 134 13.82 27.38 -16.79
N GLY A 135 14.60 26.30 -16.61
CA GLY A 135 15.83 26.05 -17.35
C GLY A 135 17.14 26.15 -16.57
N GLN A 136 17.12 26.64 -15.32
CA GLN A 136 18.25 26.54 -14.40
C GLN A 136 17.88 25.57 -13.29
N GLY A 137 18.45 24.35 -13.29
CA GLY A 137 18.33 23.41 -12.17
C GLY A 137 18.94 24.02 -10.91
N THR A 138 18.32 23.83 -9.74
CA THR A 138 19.00 24.12 -8.47
C THR A 138 19.92 22.96 -8.16
N ASP A 139 21.19 23.25 -7.86
CA ASP A 139 22.19 22.26 -7.44
C ASP A 139 22.16 22.05 -5.91
N TRP A 140 21.18 22.64 -5.21
CA TRP A 140 21.04 22.57 -3.74
C TRP A 140 19.58 22.44 -3.31
N GLU A 141 19.38 21.97 -2.08
CA GLU A 141 18.10 21.90 -1.42
C GLU A 141 18.20 22.55 -0.04
N ILE A 142 17.23 23.39 0.32
CA ILE A 142 17.14 23.98 1.66
C ILE A 142 16.18 23.13 2.49
N VAL A 143 16.68 22.64 3.61
CA VAL A 143 15.94 21.80 4.54
C VAL A 143 15.84 22.50 5.89
N ASP A 144 14.65 22.93 6.26
CA ASP A 144 14.38 23.68 7.49
C ASP A 144 13.12 23.20 8.23
N GLU A 145 12.58 22.04 7.83
CA GLU A 145 11.43 21.40 8.48
C GLU A 145 11.49 19.87 8.40
N LEU A 146 10.63 19.18 9.17
CA LEU A 146 10.44 17.73 9.13
C LEU A 146 8.97 17.40 8.75
N PRO A 147 8.76 16.46 7.81
CA PRO A 147 9.76 15.72 7.05
C PRO A 147 10.44 16.57 5.99
N PHE A 148 11.70 16.27 5.70
CA PHE A 148 12.43 16.87 4.58
C PHE A 148 12.43 15.97 3.33
N LEU A 149 12.21 14.66 3.50
CA LEU A 149 12.09 13.66 2.45
C LEU A 149 10.75 12.93 2.53
N GLU A 150 10.25 12.47 1.40
CA GLU A 150 9.12 11.56 1.30
C GLU A 150 9.40 10.52 0.22
N ASN A 151 9.21 9.23 0.54
CA ASN A 151 9.42 8.15 -0.40
C ASN A 151 8.57 8.31 -1.67
N GLY A 152 9.20 8.27 -2.83
CA GLY A 152 8.55 8.48 -4.14
C GLY A 152 8.33 9.95 -4.53
N ARG A 153 8.70 10.92 -3.67
CA ARG A 153 8.61 12.37 -3.96
C ARG A 153 9.95 13.12 -3.86
N GLY A 154 10.91 12.57 -3.12
CA GLY A 154 12.17 13.26 -2.87
C GLY A 154 12.07 14.29 -1.77
N TYR A 155 12.74 15.44 -1.94
CA TYR A 155 12.70 16.55 -0.98
C TYR A 155 11.35 17.26 -0.99
N VAL A 156 10.75 17.38 0.19
CA VAL A 156 9.38 17.90 0.39
C VAL A 156 9.29 19.13 1.28
N SER A 157 10.44 19.69 1.70
CA SER A 157 10.47 20.93 2.49
C SER A 157 9.64 22.03 1.83
N LYS A 158 8.78 22.69 2.61
CA LYS A 158 7.84 23.74 2.16
C LYS A 158 6.89 23.32 1.03
N THR A 159 6.59 22.03 0.94
CA THR A 159 5.49 21.52 0.08
C THR A 159 4.32 21.06 0.95
N ARG A 160 3.10 21.30 0.50
CA ARG A 160 1.87 20.88 1.21
C ARG A 160 0.87 20.27 0.25
N ARG A 161 0.18 19.24 0.74
CA ARG A 161 -1.04 18.75 0.11
C ARG A 161 -2.18 19.67 0.50
N SER A 162 -2.74 20.39 -0.48
CA SER A 162 -3.76 21.43 -0.26
C SER A 162 -5.05 21.08 -1.00
N LEU A 163 -6.17 21.63 -0.53
CA LEU A 163 -7.47 21.55 -1.18
C LEU A 163 -7.78 22.84 -1.92
N MET A 164 -8.16 22.72 -3.19
CA MET A 164 -8.54 23.82 -4.07
C MET A 164 -9.97 23.61 -4.57
N LEU A 165 -10.75 24.67 -4.62
CA LEU A 165 -11.95 24.73 -5.45
C LEU A 165 -11.54 25.24 -6.83
N PHE A 166 -11.99 24.55 -7.87
CA PHE A 166 -11.76 24.89 -9.27
C PHE A 166 -13.10 25.01 -9.99
N ASP A 167 -13.34 26.16 -10.60
CA ASP A 167 -14.49 26.39 -11.45
C ASP A 167 -14.10 26.21 -12.91
N ALA A 168 -14.66 25.19 -13.56
CA ALA A 168 -14.34 24.83 -14.94
C ALA A 168 -14.97 25.76 -16.00
N ASP A 169 -15.88 26.66 -15.64
CA ASP A 169 -16.48 27.61 -16.59
C ASP A 169 -15.60 28.87 -16.77
N ASN A 170 -14.94 29.33 -15.72
CA ASN A 170 -14.11 30.54 -15.75
C ASN A 170 -12.62 30.31 -15.45
N GLY A 171 -12.25 29.10 -14.99
CA GLY A 171 -10.88 28.73 -14.66
C GLY A 171 -10.39 29.23 -13.29
N ASP A 172 -11.27 29.75 -12.45
CA ASP A 172 -10.93 30.26 -11.14
C ASP A 172 -10.48 29.14 -10.19
N ILE A 173 -9.43 29.43 -9.42
CA ILE A 173 -8.89 28.53 -8.38
C ILE A 173 -8.87 29.24 -7.04
N VAL A 174 -9.50 28.61 -6.04
CA VAL A 174 -9.53 29.11 -4.66
C VAL A 174 -8.99 28.04 -3.72
N GLN A 175 -7.90 28.33 -2.99
CA GLN A 175 -7.39 27.45 -1.94
C GLN A 175 -8.26 27.58 -0.69
N ILE A 176 -8.80 26.43 -0.21
CA ILE A 176 -9.67 26.39 0.98
C ILE A 176 -8.93 25.97 2.25
N THR A 177 -7.76 25.34 2.13
CA THR A 177 -6.88 25.04 3.26
C THR A 177 -5.85 26.16 3.48
N PRO A 178 -5.43 26.44 4.73
CA PRO A 178 -4.37 27.42 4.98
C PRO A 178 -3.05 27.09 4.26
N LYS A 179 -2.21 28.08 4.04
CA LYS A 179 -0.93 27.96 3.31
C LYS A 179 -0.04 26.81 3.81
N TRP A 180 0.10 26.70 5.14
CA TRP A 180 1.01 25.74 5.76
C TRP A 180 0.32 24.46 6.25
N PHE A 181 -0.92 24.24 5.78
CA PHE A 181 -1.74 23.10 6.17
C PHE A 181 -1.41 21.88 5.28
N GLU A 182 -1.05 20.78 5.94
CA GLU A 182 -0.91 19.47 5.27
C GLU A 182 -2.22 18.70 5.37
N THR A 183 -2.86 18.45 4.25
CA THR A 183 -4.11 17.68 4.18
C THR A 183 -3.82 16.19 4.22
N ALA A 184 -4.28 15.51 5.26
CA ALA A 184 -4.14 14.05 5.41
C ALA A 184 -5.27 13.30 4.69
N SER A 185 -6.52 13.76 4.81
CA SER A 185 -7.66 13.17 4.12
C SER A 185 -8.77 14.19 3.88
N PHE A 186 -9.69 13.89 2.97
CA PHE A 186 -10.87 14.72 2.72
C PHE A 186 -12.06 13.87 2.25
N SER A 187 -13.26 14.43 2.36
CA SER A 187 -14.52 13.90 1.83
C SER A 187 -15.49 15.03 1.52
N PHE A 188 -16.47 14.76 0.67
CA PHE A 188 -17.52 15.72 0.33
C PHE A 188 -18.87 15.27 0.88
N ASP A 189 -19.47 16.10 1.69
CA ASP A 189 -20.84 15.97 2.17
C ASP A 189 -21.77 16.76 1.23
N ALA A 190 -22.34 16.05 0.27
CA ALA A 190 -23.21 16.63 -0.74
C ALA A 190 -24.54 17.15 -0.15
N LYS A 191 -25.04 16.51 0.92
CA LYS A 191 -26.29 16.90 1.59
C LYS A 191 -26.19 18.29 2.21
N HIS A 192 -25.10 18.56 2.93
CA HIS A 192 -24.87 19.82 3.61
C HIS A 192 -23.95 20.77 2.83
N ARG A 193 -23.58 20.42 1.59
CA ARG A 193 -22.70 21.20 0.71
C ARG A 193 -21.41 21.67 1.40
N ARG A 194 -20.73 20.75 2.08
CA ARG A 194 -19.48 21.02 2.81
C ARG A 194 -18.38 20.02 2.49
N VAL A 195 -17.15 20.49 2.51
CA VAL A 195 -15.95 19.63 2.46
C VAL A 195 -15.53 19.33 3.90
N ILE A 196 -15.34 18.06 4.21
CA ILE A 196 -14.76 17.60 5.48
C ILE A 196 -13.32 17.22 5.20
N TYR A 197 -12.38 17.71 5.99
CA TYR A 197 -10.97 17.39 5.78
C TYR A 197 -10.22 17.26 7.10
N THR A 198 -9.10 16.54 7.06
CA THR A 198 -8.25 16.28 8.21
C THR A 198 -6.83 16.69 7.90
N GLY A 199 -6.06 17.05 8.93
CA GLY A 199 -4.68 17.46 8.79
C GLY A 199 -4.26 18.43 9.88
N SER A 200 -3.11 19.04 9.69
CA SER A 200 -2.56 20.05 10.62
C SER A 200 -1.66 21.05 9.92
N GLU A 201 -1.54 22.24 10.49
CA GLU A 201 -0.56 23.24 10.06
C GLU A 201 0.79 22.98 10.74
N PHE A 202 1.87 23.16 10.00
CA PHE A 202 3.23 23.16 10.55
C PHE A 202 4.19 23.99 9.69
N THR A 203 5.27 24.48 10.32
CA THR A 203 6.34 25.23 9.66
C THR A 203 7.74 24.73 10.02
N ASP A 204 7.81 23.83 11.00
CA ASP A 204 9.04 23.23 11.54
C ASP A 204 8.95 21.70 11.59
N VAL A 205 8.11 21.14 12.45
CA VAL A 205 7.92 19.68 12.61
C VAL A 205 6.45 19.32 12.47
N TRP A 206 6.17 18.44 11.51
CA TRP A 206 4.81 17.95 11.30
C TRP A 206 4.29 17.18 12.52
N GLN A 207 3.12 17.58 12.99
CA GLN A 207 2.39 16.90 14.04
C GLN A 207 1.57 15.75 13.43
N THR A 208 1.79 14.53 13.89
CA THR A 208 1.09 13.34 13.38
C THR A 208 -0.31 13.13 13.95
N ARG A 209 -0.77 14.07 14.77
CA ARG A 209 -2.11 14.10 15.38
C ARG A 209 -2.91 15.22 14.75
N ASP A 210 -3.77 14.84 13.81
CA ASP A 210 -4.50 15.73 12.95
C ASP A 210 -5.77 16.29 13.61
N GLY A 211 -6.20 17.46 13.15
CA GLY A 211 -7.51 18.01 13.42
C GLY A 211 -8.55 17.54 12.40
N VAL A 212 -9.83 17.80 12.69
CA VAL A 212 -10.96 17.60 11.76
C VAL A 212 -11.63 18.95 11.52
N TYR A 213 -11.85 19.28 10.26
CA TYR A 213 -12.34 20.57 9.79
C TYR A 213 -13.49 20.37 8.81
N THR A 214 -14.36 21.38 8.73
CA THR A 214 -15.36 21.50 7.65
C THR A 214 -15.20 22.83 6.95
N TYR A 215 -15.36 22.85 5.62
CA TYR A 215 -15.49 24.06 4.83
C TYR A 215 -16.87 24.09 4.17
N ASP A 216 -17.68 25.10 4.52
CA ASP A 216 -19.00 25.30 3.94
C ASP A 216 -18.88 25.99 2.58
N LEU A 217 -19.46 25.38 1.53
CA LEU A 217 -19.37 25.91 0.16
C LEU A 217 -20.30 27.11 -0.08
N VAL A 218 -21.30 27.34 0.79
CA VAL A 218 -22.25 28.45 0.66
C VAL A 218 -21.74 29.66 1.44
N GLU A 219 -21.36 29.46 2.69
CA GLU A 219 -20.85 30.52 3.57
C GLU A 219 -19.36 30.81 3.33
N GLN A 220 -18.65 29.94 2.60
CA GLN A 220 -17.20 30.01 2.34
C GLN A 220 -16.36 30.13 3.60
N GLN A 221 -16.73 29.41 4.65
CA GLN A 221 -16.08 29.46 5.94
C GLN A 221 -15.61 28.08 6.41
N THR A 222 -14.44 28.09 7.05
CA THR A 222 -13.89 26.92 7.74
C THR A 222 -14.34 26.90 9.19
N ARG A 223 -14.74 25.72 9.68
CA ARG A 223 -14.99 25.44 11.09
C ARG A 223 -14.12 24.29 11.57
N VAL A 224 -13.50 24.48 12.73
CA VAL A 224 -12.74 23.42 13.43
C VAL A 224 -13.73 22.58 14.24
N LEU A 225 -13.73 21.27 14.02
CA LEU A 225 -14.55 20.32 14.77
C LEU A 225 -13.72 19.58 15.83
N VAL A 226 -12.48 19.24 15.51
CA VAL A 226 -11.52 18.62 16.41
C VAL A 226 -10.18 19.35 16.26
N CYS A 227 -9.64 19.88 17.35
CA CYS A 227 -8.33 20.50 17.34
C CYS A 227 -7.22 19.46 17.10
N PRO A 228 -6.13 19.80 16.38
CA PRO A 228 -4.98 18.92 16.25
C PRO A 228 -4.30 18.65 17.60
N GLY A 229 -3.51 17.59 17.68
CA GLY A 229 -2.71 17.25 18.86
C GLY A 229 -3.27 16.12 19.73
N ILE A 230 -4.51 15.69 19.55
CA ILE A 230 -5.17 14.65 20.37
C ILE A 230 -5.21 13.31 19.61
N TYR A 231 -5.84 13.28 18.45
CA TYR A 231 -6.12 12.07 17.71
C TYR A 231 -5.20 11.90 16.50
N ARG A 232 -4.79 10.68 16.24
CA ARG A 232 -4.29 10.28 14.93
C ARG A 232 -5.48 9.90 14.06
N VAL A 233 -5.90 10.82 13.22
CA VAL A 233 -7.10 10.65 12.39
C VAL A 233 -6.73 9.94 11.08
N ARG A 234 -7.47 8.87 10.76
CA ARG A 234 -7.34 8.16 9.48
C ARG A 234 -8.23 8.75 8.40
N LYS A 235 -9.50 9.00 8.77
CA LYS A 235 -10.52 9.53 7.86
C LYS A 235 -11.64 10.17 8.67
N ALA A 236 -12.30 11.17 8.07
CA ALA A 236 -13.56 11.73 8.57
C ALA A 236 -14.55 11.85 7.42
N VAL A 237 -15.83 11.47 7.66
CA VAL A 237 -16.91 11.50 6.67
C VAL A 237 -18.22 11.88 7.34
N ALA A 238 -19.17 12.47 6.59
CA ALA A 238 -20.52 12.67 7.09
C ALA A 238 -21.33 11.37 7.02
N LEU A 239 -22.10 11.07 8.06
CA LEU A 239 -23.08 10.00 8.10
C LEU A 239 -24.36 10.53 8.79
N GLY A 240 -25.41 10.77 8.01
CA GLY A 240 -26.59 11.49 8.48
C GLY A 240 -26.25 12.93 8.89
N GLU A 241 -26.55 13.28 10.14
CA GLU A 241 -26.31 14.62 10.70
C GLU A 241 -24.95 14.74 11.43
N VAL A 242 -24.28 13.60 11.68
CA VAL A 242 -23.00 13.57 12.40
C VAL A 242 -21.82 13.37 11.45
N ILE A 243 -20.63 13.62 11.96
CA ILE A 243 -19.38 13.26 11.28
C ILE A 243 -18.77 12.07 12.00
N ILE A 244 -18.48 11.01 11.24
CA ILE A 244 -17.78 9.84 11.74
C ILE A 244 -16.30 10.01 11.49
N MET A 245 -15.50 9.85 12.55
CA MET A 245 -14.05 9.91 12.52
C MET A 245 -13.47 8.54 12.91
N ALA A 246 -12.67 7.95 12.02
CA ALA A 246 -11.84 6.79 12.35
C ALA A 246 -10.50 7.30 12.89
N ALA A 247 -10.22 7.10 14.17
CA ALA A 247 -9.05 7.68 14.83
C ALA A 247 -8.57 6.86 16.02
N SER A 248 -7.29 7.01 16.40
CA SER A 248 -6.71 6.43 17.62
C SER A 248 -6.07 7.51 18.47
N LEU A 249 -6.02 7.26 19.78
CA LEU A 249 -5.28 8.10 20.75
C LEU A 249 -3.78 7.77 20.76
N CYS A 250 -3.40 6.62 20.19
CA CYS A 250 -2.02 6.11 20.20
C CYS A 250 -1.43 5.95 21.62
N GLU A 251 -2.25 5.55 22.60
CA GLU A 251 -1.84 5.45 23.99
C GLU A 251 -1.29 4.08 24.36
N ARG A 252 -1.90 2.99 23.82
CA ARG A 252 -1.53 1.61 24.19
C ARG A 252 -0.56 0.98 23.19
N TYR A 253 -0.85 1.15 21.89
CA TYR A 253 -0.11 0.50 20.79
C TYR A 253 0.52 1.53 19.86
N HIS A 254 0.65 2.77 20.35
CA HIS A 254 1.26 3.90 19.64
C HIS A 254 0.74 4.02 18.19
N ALA A 255 1.63 4.26 17.24
CA ALA A 255 1.24 4.43 15.85
C ALA A 255 0.67 3.16 15.18
N SER A 256 0.82 1.98 15.81
CA SER A 256 0.25 0.71 15.34
C SER A 256 -1.17 0.46 15.87
N GLU A 257 -1.70 1.34 16.73
CA GLU A 257 -3.03 1.19 17.32
C GLU A 257 -4.13 1.21 16.26
N ASN A 258 -5.01 0.19 16.31
CA ASN A 258 -6.22 0.18 15.49
C ASN A 258 -7.13 1.33 15.94
N PRO A 259 -7.72 2.09 15.02
CA PRO A 259 -8.57 3.20 15.37
C PRO A 259 -9.95 2.71 15.85
N CYS A 260 -10.52 3.48 16.78
CA CYS A 260 -11.94 3.44 17.06
C CYS A 260 -12.71 4.35 16.10
N PHE A 261 -14.01 4.15 16.02
CA PHE A 261 -14.91 5.06 15.34
C PHE A 261 -15.58 6.00 16.35
N TYR A 262 -15.53 7.28 16.08
CA TYR A 262 -16.10 8.34 16.88
C TYR A 262 -17.19 9.05 16.08
N SER A 263 -18.30 9.41 16.72
CA SER A 263 -19.25 10.38 16.18
C SER A 263 -18.92 11.76 16.72
N ILE A 264 -19.00 12.76 15.87
CA ILE A 264 -18.86 14.19 16.19
C ILE A 264 -20.17 14.87 15.80
N ASP A 265 -20.85 15.50 16.76
CA ASP A 265 -21.95 16.41 16.46
C ASP A 265 -21.36 17.73 15.95
N PRO A 266 -21.62 18.15 14.71
CA PRO A 266 -21.01 19.37 14.18
C PRO A 266 -21.57 20.64 14.80
N ASN A 267 -22.67 20.60 15.54
CA ASN A 267 -23.27 21.76 16.20
C ASN A 267 -22.75 21.94 17.62
N THR A 268 -22.78 20.88 18.44
CA THR A 268 -22.36 20.92 19.85
C THR A 268 -20.87 20.63 20.04
N LEU A 269 -20.21 20.02 19.06
CA LEU A 269 -18.83 19.51 19.09
C LEU A 269 -18.64 18.35 20.08
N ASP A 270 -19.73 17.69 20.49
CA ASP A 270 -19.66 16.48 21.30
C ASP A 270 -19.02 15.34 20.50
N ILE A 271 -18.06 14.66 21.13
CA ILE A 271 -17.35 13.54 20.55
C ILE A 271 -17.62 12.29 21.40
N ARG A 272 -18.08 11.20 20.75
CA ARG A 272 -18.39 9.93 21.43
C ARG A 272 -17.84 8.76 20.65
N ILE A 273 -17.26 7.77 21.33
CA ILE A 273 -16.92 6.48 20.72
C ILE A 273 -18.25 5.76 20.40
N ILE A 274 -18.38 5.30 19.15
CA ILE A 274 -19.54 4.52 18.70
C ILE A 274 -19.17 3.08 18.40
N SER A 275 -17.90 2.79 18.06
CA SER A 275 -17.46 1.42 17.79
C SER A 275 -15.95 1.26 18.00
N ASP A 276 -15.57 0.10 18.52
CA ASP A 276 -14.17 -0.35 18.64
C ASP A 276 -14.07 -1.80 18.15
N PRO A 277 -14.01 -2.02 16.84
CA PRO A 277 -14.02 -3.36 16.26
C PRO A 277 -12.66 -4.06 16.33
N ASP A 278 -11.63 -3.42 16.85
CA ASP A 278 -10.23 -3.85 16.83
C ASP A 278 -9.73 -4.27 15.43
N LEU A 279 -10.16 -3.55 14.41
CA LEU A 279 -9.74 -3.69 13.02
C LEU A 279 -8.92 -2.47 12.59
N MET A 280 -8.03 -2.63 11.61
CA MET A 280 -7.33 -1.52 10.96
C MET A 280 -8.06 -1.12 9.66
N PRO A 281 -9.05 -0.20 9.69
CA PRO A 281 -9.67 0.30 8.48
C PRO A 281 -8.63 1.02 7.62
N MET A 282 -8.74 0.85 6.31
CA MET A 282 -7.79 1.42 5.34
C MET A 282 -6.35 0.94 5.57
N GLY A 283 -6.17 -0.29 6.08
CA GLY A 283 -4.86 -0.92 6.25
C GLY A 283 -4.19 -1.24 4.90
N LEU A 284 -2.99 -1.82 4.98
CA LEU A 284 -2.19 -2.17 3.78
C LEU A 284 -2.78 -3.36 2.99
N GLY A 285 -3.81 -4.02 3.53
CA GLY A 285 -4.43 -5.18 2.91
C GLY A 285 -3.51 -6.40 2.86
N ILE A 286 -3.83 -7.35 1.97
CA ILE A 286 -3.03 -8.55 1.78
C ILE A 286 -1.88 -8.28 0.82
N ALA A 287 -0.66 -8.58 1.22
CA ALA A 287 0.54 -8.28 0.45
C ALA A 287 0.60 -9.10 -0.87
N SER A 288 0.86 -8.40 -1.96
CA SER A 288 1.09 -8.97 -3.31
C SER A 288 2.00 -8.03 -4.10
N ASP A 289 2.80 -8.59 -5.00
CA ASP A 289 3.58 -7.84 -5.98
C ASP A 289 2.79 -7.56 -7.27
N CYS A 290 1.51 -7.96 -7.33
CA CYS A 290 0.64 -7.86 -8.50
C CYS A 290 -0.50 -6.87 -8.31
N ARG A 291 -0.19 -5.69 -7.75
CA ARG A 291 -1.09 -4.54 -7.65
C ARG A 291 -0.43 -3.30 -8.22
N TYR A 292 -1.23 -2.49 -8.91
CA TYR A 292 -0.77 -1.18 -9.38
C TYR A 292 -1.92 -0.16 -9.30
N GLY A 293 -1.63 0.99 -8.72
CA GLY A 293 -2.64 1.99 -8.40
C GLY A 293 -3.37 1.69 -7.09
N GLY A 294 -4.33 2.51 -6.77
CA GLY A 294 -5.15 2.41 -5.55
C GLY A 294 -6.59 2.78 -5.85
N GLY A 295 -7.32 3.19 -4.83
CA GLY A 295 -8.71 3.63 -4.95
C GLY A 295 -9.30 3.92 -3.59
N ASN A 296 -10.60 4.17 -3.57
CA ASN A 296 -11.31 4.42 -2.34
C ASN A 296 -11.48 3.13 -1.54
N VAL A 297 -11.25 3.20 -0.24
CA VAL A 297 -11.36 2.09 0.71
C VAL A 297 -12.23 2.44 1.91
N PHE A 298 -12.94 3.60 1.83
CA PHE A 298 -13.75 4.14 2.91
C PHE A 298 -14.84 5.03 2.33
N SER A 299 -16.10 4.63 2.38
CA SER A 299 -17.22 5.30 1.72
C SER A 299 -18.48 5.30 2.59
N VAL A 300 -19.39 6.22 2.31
CA VAL A 300 -20.72 6.29 2.93
C VAL A 300 -21.78 6.12 1.85
N GLU A 301 -22.77 5.30 2.14
CA GLU A 301 -23.98 5.17 1.33
C GLU A 301 -25.20 4.99 2.25
N GLY A 302 -26.25 5.79 2.02
CA GLY A 302 -27.44 5.78 2.85
C GLY A 302 -27.14 6.10 4.32
N ASP A 303 -27.46 5.17 5.20
CA ASP A 303 -27.31 5.27 6.66
C ASP A 303 -26.08 4.50 7.20
N ALA A 304 -25.19 4.08 6.33
CA ALA A 304 -24.06 3.25 6.73
C ALA A 304 -22.72 3.72 6.16
N LEU A 305 -21.68 3.45 6.93
CA LEU A 305 -20.28 3.56 6.55
C LEU A 305 -19.76 2.21 6.07
N TYR A 306 -18.96 2.23 5.01
CA TYR A 306 -18.30 1.05 4.46
C TYR A 306 -16.79 1.27 4.43
N PHE A 307 -16.03 0.24 4.81
CA PHE A 307 -14.57 0.30 4.83
C PHE A 307 -13.93 -1.06 4.61
N THR A 308 -12.72 -1.08 4.05
CA THR A 308 -11.92 -2.30 3.98
C THR A 308 -11.05 -2.45 5.21
N ALA A 309 -10.90 -3.69 5.69
CA ALA A 309 -9.93 -4.04 6.73
C ALA A 309 -9.45 -5.48 6.56
N THR A 310 -8.21 -5.73 7.00
CA THR A 310 -7.66 -7.08 7.04
C THR A 310 -8.25 -7.84 8.23
N GLU A 311 -8.72 -9.05 7.99
CA GLU A 311 -9.09 -10.02 9.00
C GLU A 311 -8.44 -11.36 8.65
N MET A 312 -7.61 -11.88 9.53
CA MET A 312 -6.80 -13.06 9.28
C MET A 312 -5.91 -12.88 8.03
N HIS A 313 -6.19 -13.59 6.94
CA HIS A 313 -5.46 -13.58 5.68
C HIS A 313 -6.29 -13.05 4.49
N ASN A 314 -7.37 -12.32 4.80
CA ASN A 314 -8.24 -11.71 3.82
C ASN A 314 -8.38 -10.20 4.08
N CYS A 315 -8.49 -9.40 3.03
CA CYS A 315 -8.92 -8.00 3.13
C CYS A 315 -10.40 -7.93 2.75
N ASN A 316 -11.24 -7.73 3.75
CA ASN A 316 -12.69 -7.78 3.65
C ASN A 316 -13.31 -6.38 3.56
N LEU A 317 -14.53 -6.30 3.05
CA LEU A 317 -15.38 -5.12 3.12
C LEU A 317 -16.34 -5.25 4.31
N TYR A 318 -16.42 -4.17 5.10
CA TYR A 318 -17.28 -4.07 6.27
C TYR A 318 -18.31 -2.95 6.09
N ARG A 319 -19.47 -3.13 6.71
CA ARG A 319 -20.54 -2.14 6.87
C ARG A 319 -20.65 -1.79 8.35
N MET A 320 -20.73 -0.51 8.68
CA MET A 320 -21.01 -0.02 10.03
C MET A 320 -22.22 0.91 10.03
N THR A 321 -23.14 0.69 10.96
CA THR A 321 -24.31 1.57 11.19
C THR A 321 -23.96 2.72 12.13
N LEU A 322 -24.85 3.71 12.27
CA LEU A 322 -24.71 4.79 13.25
C LEU A 322 -24.71 4.30 14.71
N ASP A 323 -25.34 3.16 14.99
CA ASP A 323 -25.34 2.53 16.32
C ASP A 323 -23.99 1.86 16.64
N GLY A 324 -23.06 1.82 15.68
CA GLY A 324 -21.74 1.25 15.84
C GLY A 324 -21.62 -0.24 15.55
N ASP A 325 -22.70 -0.88 15.07
CA ASP A 325 -22.68 -2.28 14.67
C ASP A 325 -21.86 -2.47 13.40
N VAL A 326 -20.80 -3.27 13.50
CA VAL A 326 -19.90 -3.60 12.39
C VAL A 326 -20.16 -5.02 11.91
N ALA A 327 -20.43 -5.18 10.62
CA ALA A 327 -20.65 -6.47 9.99
C ALA A 327 -19.84 -6.62 8.69
N ARG A 328 -19.25 -7.80 8.49
CA ARG A 328 -18.57 -8.14 7.25
C ARG A 328 -19.58 -8.39 6.13
N ILE A 329 -19.33 -7.82 4.95
CA ILE A 329 -20.05 -8.19 3.73
C ILE A 329 -19.47 -9.54 3.25
N PRO A 330 -20.31 -10.56 2.99
CA PRO A 330 -19.84 -11.92 2.71
C PRO A 330 -19.37 -12.11 1.26
N LEU A 331 -18.32 -11.38 0.87
CA LEU A 331 -17.68 -11.49 -0.44
C LEU A 331 -16.73 -12.72 -0.50
N GLU A 332 -16.33 -13.13 -1.72
CA GLU A 332 -15.35 -14.20 -1.94
C GLU A 332 -14.04 -13.91 -1.20
N GLU A 333 -13.42 -14.94 -0.63
CA GLU A 333 -12.14 -14.81 0.09
C GLU A 333 -11.03 -14.29 -0.82
N GLY A 334 -10.15 -13.46 -0.24
CA GLY A 334 -9.03 -12.86 -0.95
C GLY A 334 -8.78 -11.42 -0.50
N SER A 335 -8.82 -10.47 -1.42
CA SER A 335 -8.56 -9.07 -1.11
C SER A 335 -9.48 -8.15 -1.88
N VAL A 336 -10.26 -7.35 -1.16
CA VAL A 336 -10.92 -6.15 -1.69
C VAL A 336 -9.90 -5.01 -1.64
N ASP A 337 -9.39 -4.59 -2.81
CA ASP A 337 -8.30 -3.61 -2.90
C ASP A 337 -8.81 -2.16 -2.89
N SER A 338 -9.98 -1.93 -3.47
CA SER A 338 -10.69 -0.64 -3.49
C SER A 338 -12.13 -0.84 -3.94
N PHE A 339 -13.03 0.05 -3.53
CA PHE A 339 -14.44 -0.08 -3.84
C PHE A 339 -15.15 1.27 -3.96
N ASP A 340 -16.33 1.26 -4.55
CA ASP A 340 -17.38 2.28 -4.43
C ASP A 340 -18.73 1.58 -4.23
N ILE A 341 -19.69 2.31 -3.68
CA ILE A 341 -21.03 1.79 -3.39
C ILE A 341 -22.08 2.83 -3.71
N ARG A 342 -23.16 2.41 -4.41
CA ARG A 342 -24.36 3.21 -4.73
C ARG A 342 -25.58 2.31 -4.76
N ASN A 343 -26.67 2.76 -4.12
CA ASN A 343 -27.95 2.05 -4.13
C ASN A 343 -27.80 0.55 -3.76
N ASP A 344 -27.09 0.25 -2.66
CA ASP A 344 -26.78 -1.10 -2.18
C ASP A 344 -25.99 -1.99 -3.16
N SER A 345 -25.48 -1.40 -4.23
CA SER A 345 -24.63 -2.07 -5.21
C SER A 345 -23.18 -1.68 -4.98
N ILE A 346 -22.36 -2.68 -4.73
CA ILE A 346 -20.90 -2.55 -4.51
C ILE A 346 -20.21 -2.79 -5.84
N LEU A 347 -19.32 -1.88 -6.22
CA LEU A 347 -18.34 -2.04 -7.28
C LEU A 347 -16.96 -2.12 -6.63
N TYR A 348 -16.18 -3.16 -6.92
CA TYR A 348 -14.85 -3.24 -6.32
C TYR A 348 -13.81 -3.87 -7.24
N VAL A 349 -12.57 -3.46 -7.06
CA VAL A 349 -11.38 -4.14 -7.59
C VAL A 349 -10.86 -5.07 -6.52
N GLY A 350 -10.62 -6.32 -6.87
CA GLY A 350 -10.14 -7.32 -5.92
C GLY A 350 -9.35 -8.45 -6.56
N MET A 351 -8.71 -9.23 -5.70
CA MET A 351 -7.94 -10.44 -6.04
C MET A 351 -8.53 -11.63 -5.29
N HIS A 352 -8.91 -12.67 -6.01
CA HIS A 352 -9.50 -13.89 -5.43
C HIS A 352 -8.82 -15.14 -5.98
N GLY A 353 -8.40 -16.03 -5.09
CA GLY A 353 -7.69 -17.25 -5.45
C GLY A 353 -6.46 -16.97 -6.32
N GLU A 354 -6.38 -17.62 -7.50
CA GLU A 354 -5.26 -17.43 -8.43
C GLU A 354 -5.41 -16.22 -9.35
N ARG A 355 -6.51 -15.48 -9.25
CA ARG A 355 -6.77 -14.33 -10.13
C ARG A 355 -6.00 -13.10 -9.67
N LEU A 356 -5.45 -12.38 -10.65
CA LEU A 356 -4.98 -11.01 -10.49
C LEU A 356 -6.18 -10.07 -10.28
N GLN A 357 -5.92 -8.77 -10.16
CA GLN A 357 -6.98 -7.77 -10.02
C GLN A 357 -8.02 -7.88 -11.15
N GLU A 358 -9.28 -7.98 -10.77
CA GLU A 358 -10.45 -7.90 -11.66
C GLU A 358 -11.48 -6.96 -11.05
N LEU A 359 -12.41 -6.46 -11.89
CA LEU A 359 -13.54 -5.66 -11.46
C LEU A 359 -14.74 -6.56 -11.17
N TYR A 360 -15.35 -6.34 -10.02
CA TYR A 360 -16.51 -7.09 -9.55
C TYR A 360 -17.65 -6.15 -9.20
N ARG A 361 -18.86 -6.65 -9.35
CA ARG A 361 -20.07 -6.08 -8.78
C ARG A 361 -20.68 -7.05 -7.79
N ALA A 362 -21.13 -6.54 -6.63
CA ALA A 362 -21.79 -7.35 -5.60
C ALA A 362 -22.99 -6.61 -4.99
N GLY A 363 -23.91 -7.37 -4.41
CA GLY A 363 -24.92 -6.86 -3.51
C GLY A 363 -24.45 -6.95 -2.06
N LEU A 364 -25.17 -6.32 -1.13
CA LEU A 364 -24.91 -6.42 0.32
C LEU A 364 -25.05 -7.85 0.86
N ASN A 365 -25.77 -8.71 0.15
CA ASN A 365 -25.93 -10.14 0.47
C ASN A 365 -24.74 -11.01 0.00
N GLY A 366 -23.70 -10.40 -0.57
CA GLY A 366 -22.49 -11.08 -1.05
C GLY A 366 -22.65 -11.81 -2.39
N VAL A 367 -23.78 -11.66 -3.08
CA VAL A 367 -23.91 -12.22 -4.45
C VAL A 367 -23.05 -11.40 -5.40
N GLU A 368 -22.01 -12.02 -5.93
CA GLU A 368 -20.98 -11.38 -6.74
C GLU A 368 -21.06 -11.75 -8.22
N ARG A 369 -20.65 -10.81 -9.04
CA ARG A 369 -20.40 -11.01 -10.47
C ARG A 369 -19.10 -10.33 -10.89
N ARG A 370 -18.20 -11.09 -11.50
CA ARG A 370 -17.00 -10.54 -12.16
C ARG A 370 -17.41 -9.82 -13.44
N LEU A 371 -17.02 -8.56 -13.59
CA LEU A 371 -17.31 -7.70 -14.75
C LEU A 371 -16.20 -7.74 -15.82
N THR A 372 -14.95 -8.07 -15.43
CA THR A 372 -13.80 -8.11 -16.33
C THR A 372 -13.11 -9.45 -16.33
N GLY A 373 -12.31 -9.69 -17.33
CA GLY A 373 -11.47 -10.88 -17.49
C GLY A 373 -10.15 -10.49 -18.17
N VAL A 374 -9.54 -9.39 -17.71
CA VAL A 374 -8.39 -8.76 -18.40
C VAL A 374 -7.13 -9.60 -18.39
N ASN A 375 -7.01 -10.54 -17.44
CA ASN A 375 -5.90 -11.50 -17.33
C ASN A 375 -6.34 -12.96 -17.59
N GLU A 376 -7.54 -13.17 -18.12
CA GLU A 376 -8.12 -14.51 -18.29
C GLU A 376 -7.26 -15.46 -19.14
N ALA A 377 -6.62 -14.94 -20.20
CA ALA A 377 -5.75 -15.71 -21.09
C ALA A 377 -4.54 -16.28 -20.34
N TYR A 378 -4.00 -15.51 -19.37
CA TYR A 378 -2.89 -15.94 -18.54
C TYR A 378 -3.26 -17.17 -17.68
N TYR A 379 -4.37 -17.11 -16.96
CA TYR A 379 -4.79 -18.22 -16.08
C TYR A 379 -5.07 -19.51 -16.86
N LYS A 380 -5.65 -19.39 -18.06
CA LYS A 380 -5.95 -20.53 -18.92
C LYS A 380 -4.71 -21.20 -19.51
N SER A 381 -3.61 -20.46 -19.65
CA SER A 381 -2.39 -20.93 -20.31
C SER A 381 -1.29 -21.39 -19.35
N HIS A 382 -1.29 -20.95 -18.08
CA HIS A 382 -0.20 -21.20 -17.14
C HIS A 382 -0.57 -22.20 -16.02
N ILE A 383 0.45 -22.85 -15.48
CA ILE A 383 0.34 -23.72 -14.31
C ILE A 383 0.53 -22.85 -13.06
N ILE A 384 -0.54 -22.63 -12.31
CA ILE A 384 -0.53 -21.82 -11.10
C ILE A 384 -0.61 -22.75 -9.88
N SER A 385 0.27 -22.56 -8.91
CA SER A 385 0.27 -23.28 -7.64
C SER A 385 -0.66 -22.58 -6.64
N ARG A 386 -1.45 -23.36 -5.90
CA ARG A 386 -2.34 -22.85 -4.85
C ARG A 386 -1.64 -22.90 -3.49
N PRO A 387 -1.65 -21.82 -2.72
CA PRO A 387 -1.18 -21.85 -1.35
C PRO A 387 -1.98 -22.86 -0.52
N GLN A 388 -1.28 -23.70 0.21
CA GLN A 388 -1.88 -24.62 1.17
C GLN A 388 -1.69 -24.07 2.58
N SER A 389 -2.73 -24.09 3.42
CA SER A 389 -2.62 -23.69 4.82
C SER A 389 -1.68 -24.64 5.57
N CYS A 390 -0.81 -24.06 6.35
CA CYS A 390 0.13 -24.75 7.24
C CYS A 390 0.17 -24.05 8.60
N ASP A 391 -0.99 -23.85 9.19
CA ASP A 391 -1.14 -23.19 10.48
C ASP A 391 -0.45 -24.00 11.60
N PHE A 392 0.07 -23.29 12.58
CA PHE A 392 0.78 -23.88 13.71
C PHE A 392 0.46 -23.17 15.03
N ILE A 393 0.80 -23.80 16.15
CA ILE A 393 0.68 -23.21 17.48
C ILE A 393 2.05 -22.67 17.88
N ASN A 394 2.11 -21.38 18.20
CA ASN A 394 3.32 -20.73 18.67
C ASN A 394 3.60 -21.01 20.16
N ASN A 395 4.74 -20.52 20.65
CA ASN A 395 5.15 -20.71 22.06
C ASN A 395 4.22 -20.03 23.07
N ALA A 396 3.35 -19.10 22.64
CA ALA A 396 2.32 -18.47 23.45
C ALA A 396 0.96 -19.21 23.41
N GLY A 397 0.87 -20.37 22.75
CA GLY A 397 -0.36 -21.12 22.58
C GLY A 397 -1.34 -20.54 21.56
N GLN A 398 -0.91 -19.60 20.74
CA GLN A 398 -1.75 -18.95 19.72
C GLN A 398 -1.58 -19.67 18.37
N THR A 399 -2.68 -19.86 17.64
CA THR A 399 -2.61 -20.29 16.25
C THR A 399 -2.02 -19.18 15.39
N VAL A 400 -0.97 -19.46 14.64
CA VAL A 400 -0.35 -18.57 13.66
C VAL A 400 -0.58 -19.13 12.27
N GLN A 401 -1.00 -18.27 11.34
CA GLN A 401 -1.27 -18.67 9.97
C GLN A 401 0.03 -18.84 9.18
N GLY A 402 0.14 -19.98 8.54
CA GLY A 402 1.24 -20.31 7.64
C GLY A 402 0.73 -20.86 6.32
N PHE A 403 1.52 -20.73 5.29
CA PHE A 403 1.20 -21.12 3.93
C PHE A 403 2.38 -21.77 3.25
N VAL A 404 2.10 -22.74 2.38
CA VAL A 404 3.09 -23.44 1.58
C VAL A 404 2.61 -23.49 0.12
N LEU A 405 3.43 -22.95 -0.78
CA LEU A 405 3.31 -23.19 -2.23
C LEU A 405 4.19 -24.36 -2.62
N GLN A 406 3.59 -25.40 -3.17
CA GLN A 406 4.32 -26.58 -3.63
C GLN A 406 4.58 -26.53 -5.13
N PRO A 407 5.76 -26.96 -5.60
CA PRO A 407 6.01 -27.18 -7.03
C PRO A 407 5.00 -28.16 -7.62
N LYS A 408 4.40 -27.85 -8.76
CA LYS A 408 3.39 -28.72 -9.42
C LYS A 408 3.96 -30.03 -9.98
N ARG A 409 5.25 -30.08 -10.28
CA ARG A 409 5.92 -31.26 -10.83
C ARG A 409 6.93 -31.76 -9.80
N LEU A 410 6.43 -32.61 -8.89
CA LEU A 410 7.28 -33.33 -7.93
C LEU A 410 7.75 -34.63 -8.55
N GLU A 411 9.05 -34.79 -8.71
CA GLU A 411 9.67 -36.06 -9.10
C GLU A 411 9.88 -36.91 -7.85
N GLY A 412 9.24 -38.07 -7.75
CA GLY A 412 9.29 -38.93 -6.56
C GLY A 412 10.73 -39.23 -6.11
N ARG A 413 10.97 -39.21 -4.80
CA ARG A 413 12.25 -39.43 -4.10
C ARG A 413 13.29 -38.29 -4.18
N ARG A 414 13.03 -37.18 -4.89
CA ARG A 414 13.91 -36.01 -4.88
C ARG A 414 13.54 -35.08 -3.74
N LYS A 415 14.51 -34.61 -2.99
CA LYS A 415 14.31 -33.51 -2.04
C LYS A 415 14.43 -32.14 -2.76
N TYR A 416 13.63 -31.19 -2.35
CA TYR A 416 13.50 -29.88 -2.98
C TYR A 416 14.00 -28.76 -2.07
N PRO A 417 14.62 -27.71 -2.62
CA PRO A 417 14.94 -26.51 -1.83
C PRO A 417 13.68 -25.74 -1.47
N ALA A 418 13.77 -24.92 -0.41
CA ALA A 418 12.67 -24.04 -0.02
C ALA A 418 13.15 -22.61 0.20
N ILE A 419 12.27 -21.64 -0.10
CA ILE A 419 12.47 -20.23 0.17
C ILE A 419 11.44 -19.76 1.18
N LEU A 420 11.90 -19.30 2.35
CA LEU A 420 11.10 -18.56 3.32
C LEU A 420 10.98 -17.11 2.84
N ASN A 421 9.75 -16.66 2.54
CA ASN A 421 9.48 -15.28 2.15
C ASN A 421 8.72 -14.56 3.27
N ILE A 422 9.30 -13.45 3.77
CA ILE A 422 8.78 -12.70 4.92
C ILE A 422 8.19 -11.38 4.42
N HIS A 423 6.91 -11.12 4.76
CA HIS A 423 6.24 -9.87 4.37
C HIS A 423 6.84 -8.64 5.05
N GLY A 424 6.60 -7.47 4.47
CA GLY A 424 6.92 -6.18 5.06
C GLY A 424 5.86 -5.72 6.08
N GLY A 425 5.99 -4.51 6.56
CA GLY A 425 5.08 -3.90 7.51
C GLY A 425 5.77 -3.57 8.84
N PRO A 426 5.66 -4.34 9.92
CA PRO A 426 5.12 -5.69 10.07
C PRO A 426 3.59 -5.78 9.99
N LYS A 427 2.86 -4.69 10.28
CA LYS A 427 1.38 -4.68 10.33
C LYS A 427 0.79 -4.70 8.91
N THR A 428 0.93 -5.83 8.24
CA THR A 428 0.31 -6.30 7.01
C THR A 428 0.17 -7.81 7.11
N ALA A 429 -0.37 -8.49 6.12
CA ALA A 429 -0.49 -9.94 6.11
C ALA A 429 -0.24 -10.51 4.71
N TYR A 430 0.28 -11.74 4.65
CA TYR A 430 0.15 -12.59 3.48
C TYR A 430 -1.17 -13.36 3.52
N GLY A 431 -1.66 -13.71 2.34
CA GLY A 431 -2.84 -14.55 2.17
C GLY A 431 -2.68 -15.52 1.01
N THR A 432 -3.81 -15.89 0.43
CA THR A 432 -3.87 -16.84 -0.70
C THR A 432 -3.90 -16.17 -2.06
N VAL A 433 -3.88 -14.82 -2.11
CA VAL A 433 -3.90 -14.06 -3.37
C VAL A 433 -2.64 -14.29 -4.19
N TYR A 434 -2.76 -14.13 -5.49
CA TYR A 434 -1.66 -14.33 -6.43
C TYR A 434 -0.47 -13.42 -6.11
N ASN A 435 0.75 -13.99 -6.13
CA ASN A 435 2.01 -13.28 -6.01
C ASN A 435 2.98 -13.83 -7.07
N HIS A 436 3.41 -13.00 -8.01
CA HIS A 436 4.15 -13.44 -9.18
C HIS A 436 5.55 -13.97 -8.83
N GLU A 437 6.25 -13.30 -7.95
CA GLU A 437 7.57 -13.72 -7.47
C GLU A 437 7.52 -15.12 -6.85
N MET A 438 6.58 -15.37 -5.96
CA MET A 438 6.40 -16.66 -5.30
C MET A 438 5.99 -17.75 -6.29
N GLN A 439 5.10 -17.45 -7.23
CA GLN A 439 4.67 -18.38 -8.27
C GLN A 439 5.82 -18.74 -9.21
N TYR A 440 6.66 -17.77 -9.56
CA TYR A 440 7.83 -18.00 -10.39
C TYR A 440 8.83 -18.95 -9.72
N TRP A 441 9.16 -18.72 -8.44
CA TRP A 441 10.07 -19.64 -7.71
C TRP A 441 9.46 -21.05 -7.59
N CYS A 442 8.16 -21.13 -7.34
CA CYS A 442 7.46 -22.40 -7.29
C CYS A 442 7.53 -23.16 -8.64
N ALA A 443 7.37 -22.43 -9.76
CA ALA A 443 7.51 -23.00 -11.12
C ALA A 443 8.95 -23.49 -11.42
N ARG A 444 9.97 -22.95 -10.72
CA ARG A 444 11.36 -23.39 -10.80
C ARG A 444 11.73 -24.54 -9.85
N GLY A 445 10.76 -25.08 -9.14
CA GLY A 445 10.94 -26.24 -8.27
C GLY A 445 11.27 -25.91 -6.81
N TYR A 446 11.10 -24.67 -6.37
CA TYR A 446 11.19 -24.31 -4.96
C TYR A 446 9.85 -24.54 -4.25
N TYR A 447 9.90 -25.05 -3.03
CA TYR A 447 8.85 -24.78 -2.08
C TYR A 447 8.95 -23.30 -1.67
N VAL A 448 7.83 -22.57 -1.67
CA VAL A 448 7.79 -21.21 -1.14
C VAL A 448 6.92 -21.22 0.11
N ILE A 449 7.52 -20.84 1.25
CA ILE A 449 6.87 -20.90 2.56
C ILE A 449 6.81 -19.50 3.16
N TYR A 450 5.68 -19.19 3.79
CA TYR A 450 5.46 -17.88 4.41
C TYR A 450 4.38 -17.96 5.49
N CYS A 451 4.46 -17.06 6.49
CA CYS A 451 3.51 -17.02 7.59
C CYS A 451 3.20 -15.57 8.01
N ASN A 452 2.19 -15.41 8.85
CA ASN A 452 1.81 -14.15 9.48
C ASN A 452 2.16 -14.22 10.98
N PRO A 453 3.43 -13.96 11.37
CA PRO A 453 3.86 -14.00 12.76
C PRO A 453 3.18 -12.91 13.59
N ARG A 454 3.35 -12.94 14.91
CA ARG A 454 2.99 -11.79 15.77
C ARG A 454 3.64 -10.52 15.20
N GLY A 455 2.89 -9.42 15.23
CA GLY A 455 3.22 -8.18 14.52
C GLY A 455 2.41 -7.97 13.23
N SER A 456 1.87 -9.07 12.64
CA SER A 456 1.03 -8.97 11.44
C SER A 456 -0.33 -8.33 11.73
N ASP A 457 -0.98 -7.83 10.66
CA ASP A 457 -2.33 -7.29 10.71
C ASP A 457 -3.40 -8.39 10.72
N GLY A 458 -4.66 -8.00 10.94
CA GLY A 458 -5.84 -8.85 10.80
C GLY A 458 -6.20 -9.69 12.02
N ARG A 459 -5.56 -9.45 13.17
CA ARG A 459 -5.81 -10.18 14.41
C ARG A 459 -5.85 -9.28 15.65
N GLY A 460 -6.22 -8.03 15.44
CA GLY A 460 -6.35 -7.04 16.50
C GLY A 460 -5.02 -6.45 17.00
N ASN A 461 -5.14 -5.49 17.89
CA ASN A 461 -4.02 -4.73 18.44
C ASN A 461 -2.99 -5.60 19.18
N ALA A 462 -3.46 -6.50 20.03
CA ALA A 462 -2.58 -7.32 20.87
C ALA A 462 -1.68 -8.26 20.06
N PHE A 463 -2.16 -8.79 18.92
CA PHE A 463 -1.37 -9.62 18.05
C PHE A 463 -0.41 -8.79 17.18
N GLY A 464 -0.85 -7.60 16.75
CA GLY A 464 -0.09 -6.67 15.93
C GLY A 464 1.01 -5.89 16.67
N ASP A 465 1.09 -6.03 18.01
CA ASP A 465 2.03 -5.30 18.85
C ASP A 465 3.40 -5.96 18.92
N LEU A 466 4.42 -5.27 18.39
CA LEU A 466 5.84 -5.61 18.50
C LEU A 466 6.67 -4.52 19.18
N ILE A 467 6.05 -3.55 19.81
CA ILE A 467 6.78 -2.45 20.45
C ILE A 467 7.80 -3.02 21.44
N GLU A 468 9.06 -2.62 21.29
CA GLU A 468 10.22 -3.12 22.06
C GLU A 468 10.50 -4.63 21.94
N ARG A 469 9.83 -5.34 21.00
CA ARG A 469 9.91 -6.82 20.87
C ARG A 469 10.29 -7.31 19.47
N TYR A 470 10.76 -6.41 18.60
CA TYR A 470 11.24 -6.77 17.28
C TYR A 470 12.42 -7.74 17.36
N GLY A 471 12.40 -8.76 16.52
CA GLY A 471 13.43 -9.80 16.50
C GLY A 471 13.34 -10.79 17.68
N THR A 472 12.27 -10.80 18.43
CA THR A 472 12.05 -11.71 19.56
C THR A 472 10.87 -12.66 19.30
N ILE A 473 9.66 -12.25 19.66
CA ILE A 473 8.46 -13.09 19.54
C ILE A 473 8.07 -13.37 18.08
N ASP A 474 8.32 -12.43 17.18
CA ASP A 474 8.13 -12.55 15.75
C ASP A 474 9.15 -13.50 15.11
N TYR A 475 10.42 -13.42 15.52
CA TYR A 475 11.46 -14.37 15.15
C TYR A 475 11.14 -15.79 15.63
N ASP A 476 10.71 -15.96 16.89
CA ASP A 476 10.32 -17.26 17.44
C ASP A 476 9.17 -17.89 16.65
N ASP A 477 8.15 -17.10 16.29
CA ASP A 477 7.02 -17.57 15.48
C ASP A 477 7.48 -18.03 14.09
N ILE A 478 8.36 -17.29 13.42
CA ILE A 478 8.92 -17.63 12.11
C ILE A 478 9.76 -18.90 12.18
N MET A 479 10.64 -19.05 13.18
CA MET A 479 11.45 -20.24 13.33
C MET A 479 10.61 -21.47 13.62
N LYS A 480 9.59 -21.34 14.47
CA LYS A 480 8.61 -22.40 14.75
C LYS A 480 7.83 -22.81 13.51
N PHE A 481 7.46 -21.84 12.66
CA PHE A 481 6.83 -22.13 11.37
C PHE A 481 7.74 -22.97 10.47
N VAL A 482 9.01 -22.61 10.34
CA VAL A 482 9.97 -23.38 9.53
C VAL A 482 10.10 -24.82 10.04
N ASP A 483 10.14 -25.03 11.37
CA ASP A 483 10.15 -26.38 11.97
C ASP A 483 8.89 -27.15 11.59
N THR A 484 7.73 -26.53 11.73
CA THR A 484 6.44 -27.14 11.38
C THR A 484 6.36 -27.53 9.90
N VAL A 485 6.88 -26.69 9.02
CA VAL A 485 6.90 -26.99 7.58
C VAL A 485 7.82 -28.17 7.28
N LEU A 486 9.02 -28.22 7.85
CA LEU A 486 9.96 -29.33 7.63
C LEU A 486 9.42 -30.66 8.16
N GLU A 487 8.67 -30.64 9.25
CA GLU A 487 7.99 -31.82 9.78
C GLU A 487 6.86 -32.30 8.84
N ARG A 488 6.03 -31.37 8.35
CA ARG A 488 4.86 -31.73 7.51
C ARG A 488 5.20 -32.02 6.05
N TYR A 489 6.31 -31.47 5.55
CA TYR A 489 6.75 -31.60 4.16
C TYR A 489 8.17 -32.23 4.10
N PRO A 490 8.29 -33.55 4.30
CA PRO A 490 9.58 -34.26 4.35
C PRO A 490 10.34 -34.26 3.03
N ASP A 491 9.70 -33.85 1.93
CA ASP A 491 10.33 -33.66 0.62
C ASP A 491 11.18 -32.39 0.55
N ILE A 492 11.06 -31.48 1.53
CA ILE A 492 11.94 -30.32 1.61
C ILE A 492 13.31 -30.75 2.14
N ASP A 493 14.36 -30.25 1.52
CA ASP A 493 15.75 -30.44 1.97
C ASP A 493 16.12 -29.35 2.99
N ALA A 494 16.20 -29.73 4.26
CA ALA A 494 16.54 -28.82 5.33
C ALA A 494 17.94 -28.17 5.21
N SER A 495 18.85 -28.73 4.37
CA SER A 495 20.15 -28.13 4.10
C SER A 495 20.12 -27.09 2.96
N ARG A 496 18.99 -26.99 2.23
CA ARG A 496 18.81 -26.08 1.09
C ARG A 496 17.66 -25.11 1.32
N LEU A 497 17.73 -24.39 2.47
CA LEU A 497 16.76 -23.35 2.83
C LEU A 497 17.34 -21.98 2.46
N GLY A 498 16.57 -21.16 1.76
CA GLY A 498 16.82 -19.75 1.54
C GLY A 498 15.86 -18.90 2.34
N VAL A 499 16.25 -17.68 2.69
CA VAL A 499 15.39 -16.69 3.35
C VAL A 499 15.42 -15.36 2.59
N THR A 500 14.25 -14.74 2.43
CA THR A 500 14.13 -13.42 1.82
C THR A 500 12.94 -12.66 2.41
N GLY A 501 13.00 -11.33 2.26
CA GLY A 501 11.91 -10.44 2.60
C GLY A 501 12.29 -8.99 2.32
N GLY A 502 11.27 -8.12 2.27
CA GLY A 502 11.46 -6.70 2.01
C GLY A 502 10.97 -5.81 3.16
N SER A 503 11.63 -4.66 3.39
CA SER A 503 11.25 -3.73 4.45
C SER A 503 11.41 -4.41 5.84
N TYR A 504 10.36 -4.51 6.66
CA TYR A 504 10.40 -5.35 7.85
C TYR A 504 10.83 -6.80 7.54
N GLY A 505 10.38 -7.40 6.43
CA GLY A 505 10.85 -8.72 6.03
C GLY A 505 12.35 -8.76 5.72
N GLY A 506 12.92 -7.67 5.22
CA GLY A 506 14.36 -7.48 5.07
C GLY A 506 15.07 -7.31 6.40
N TYR A 507 14.51 -6.55 7.32
CA TYR A 507 14.95 -6.48 8.72
C TYR A 507 15.02 -7.87 9.33
N MET A 508 13.94 -8.64 9.25
CA MET A 508 13.87 -9.99 9.81
C MET A 508 14.83 -10.96 9.10
N THR A 509 15.03 -10.82 7.79
CA THR A 509 16.08 -11.58 7.07
C THR A 509 17.47 -11.30 7.65
N ASN A 510 17.82 -10.01 7.87
CA ASN A 510 19.07 -9.60 8.49
C ASN A 510 19.20 -10.14 9.92
N TRP A 511 18.10 -10.10 10.67
CA TRP A 511 18.04 -10.61 12.05
C TRP A 511 18.29 -12.11 12.10
N ILE A 512 17.58 -12.88 11.28
CA ILE A 512 17.67 -14.34 11.21
C ILE A 512 19.12 -14.78 10.95
N VAL A 513 19.79 -14.24 9.94
CA VAL A 513 21.16 -14.66 9.60
C VAL A 513 22.21 -14.24 10.63
N GLY A 514 21.88 -13.27 11.50
CA GLY A 514 22.70 -12.92 12.67
C GLY A 514 22.49 -13.84 13.87
N HIS A 515 21.45 -14.72 13.87
CA HIS A 515 21.08 -15.54 15.01
C HIS A 515 21.06 -17.04 14.72
N THR A 516 21.13 -17.48 13.46
CA THR A 516 21.13 -18.89 13.07
C THR A 516 21.85 -19.12 11.76
N GLU A 517 22.51 -20.27 11.62
CA GLU A 517 23.17 -20.74 10.38
C GLU A 517 22.27 -21.70 9.57
N ARG A 518 20.97 -21.72 9.87
CA ARG A 518 20.01 -22.65 9.27
C ARG A 518 19.78 -22.44 7.77
N PHE A 519 20.01 -21.23 7.28
CA PHE A 519 19.75 -20.84 5.89
C PHE A 519 21.05 -20.83 5.08
N ALA A 520 21.05 -21.55 3.94
CA ALA A 520 22.19 -21.64 3.04
C ALA A 520 22.37 -20.38 2.17
N ALA A 521 21.33 -19.58 1.99
CA ALA A 521 21.36 -18.30 1.29
C ALA A 521 20.36 -17.31 1.89
N ALA A 522 20.67 -16.03 1.82
CA ALA A 522 19.80 -14.95 2.23
C ALA A 522 19.72 -13.85 1.16
N VAL A 523 18.53 -13.28 0.95
CA VAL A 523 18.34 -12.09 0.13
C VAL A 523 17.55 -11.05 0.92
N THR A 524 18.24 -10.00 1.33
CA THR A 524 17.65 -8.88 2.05
C THR A 524 17.27 -7.76 1.10
N GLN A 525 16.02 -7.28 1.18
CA GLN A 525 15.51 -6.31 0.21
C GLN A 525 15.01 -5.05 0.92
N ARG A 526 15.41 -3.83 0.45
CA ARG A 526 14.96 -2.54 1.02
C ARG A 526 14.84 -2.61 2.54
N SER A 527 15.92 -3.01 3.17
CA SER A 527 15.91 -3.50 4.55
C SER A 527 16.41 -2.48 5.56
N ILE A 528 15.99 -2.68 6.80
CA ILE A 528 16.50 -2.01 7.98
C ILE A 528 17.62 -2.87 8.57
N SER A 529 18.77 -2.26 8.86
CA SER A 529 19.85 -2.91 9.60
C SER A 529 20.26 -2.17 10.86
N ASN A 530 19.95 -0.87 10.92
CA ASN A 530 20.36 0.01 12.01
C ASN A 530 19.30 1.08 12.27
N TYR A 531 18.56 0.96 13.35
CA TYR A 531 17.53 1.92 13.75
C TYR A 531 18.07 3.33 14.02
N LEU A 532 19.35 3.46 14.37
CA LEU A 532 19.96 4.79 14.58
C LEU A 532 20.04 5.60 13.28
N VAL A 533 20.33 4.93 12.17
CA VAL A 533 20.35 5.55 10.84
C VAL A 533 18.92 5.88 10.41
N ASP A 534 18.01 4.93 10.57
CA ASP A 534 16.64 5.09 10.09
C ASP A 534 15.91 6.25 10.80
N GLU A 535 16.14 6.45 12.11
CA GLU A 535 15.54 7.57 12.83
C GLU A 535 15.92 8.93 12.23
N GLY A 536 17.18 9.09 11.84
CA GLY A 536 17.69 10.38 11.34
C GLY A 536 17.54 10.60 9.85
N THR A 537 17.33 9.55 9.06
CA THR A 537 17.40 9.64 7.58
C THR A 537 16.19 9.07 6.85
N SER A 538 15.28 8.35 7.53
CA SER A 538 14.02 7.87 6.95
C SER A 538 13.00 9.00 6.88
N ASP A 539 12.16 8.97 5.86
CA ASP A 539 11.01 9.86 5.69
C ASP A 539 9.98 9.76 6.83
N GLY A 540 9.96 8.64 7.52
CA GLY A 540 9.13 8.39 8.71
C GLY A 540 9.91 8.36 10.02
N GLY A 541 11.23 8.49 9.99
CA GLY A 541 12.10 8.26 11.14
C GLY A 541 11.83 9.18 12.33
N PHE A 542 11.57 10.45 12.06
CA PHE A 542 11.37 11.45 13.11
C PHE A 542 10.12 11.24 13.97
N HIS A 543 9.10 10.53 13.45
CA HIS A 543 7.84 10.31 14.18
C HIS A 543 7.43 8.83 14.25
N PHE A 544 7.85 8.02 13.29
CA PHE A 544 7.41 6.62 13.18
C PHE A 544 8.22 5.71 14.11
N MET A 545 9.56 5.89 14.10
CA MET A 545 10.47 5.10 14.92
C MET A 545 10.22 5.23 16.43
N PRO A 546 10.01 6.42 16.99
CA PRO A 546 9.72 6.55 18.41
C PRO A 546 8.44 5.84 18.87
N HIS A 547 7.54 5.53 17.92
CA HIS A 547 6.20 5.06 18.22
C HIS A 547 5.88 3.68 17.65
N MET A 548 6.75 3.06 16.86
CA MET A 548 6.47 1.78 16.24
C MET A 548 7.49 0.68 16.52
N TYR A 549 8.78 0.97 16.47
CA TYR A 549 9.79 -0.08 16.35
C TYR A 549 10.65 -0.26 17.59
N ALA A 550 11.02 0.81 18.22
CA ALA A 550 11.84 0.80 19.40
C ALA A 550 11.58 2.09 20.15
N PRO A 551 11.93 2.21 21.43
CA PRO A 551 12.14 3.52 21.97
C PRO A 551 13.16 4.20 21.05
N SER A 552 12.79 5.39 20.57
CA SER A 552 13.67 6.26 19.79
C SER A 552 15.08 6.25 20.38
N PRO A 553 16.16 6.22 19.58
CA PRO A 553 17.51 6.45 20.05
C PRO A 553 17.64 7.71 20.91
N ARG A 554 16.81 8.72 20.67
CA ARG A 554 16.67 9.89 21.56
C ARG A 554 16.16 9.53 22.96
N ILE A 555 15.39 8.44 23.08
CA ILE A 555 14.85 7.95 24.35
C ILE A 555 15.75 6.86 24.95
N SER A 556 16.24 5.93 24.11
CA SER A 556 17.11 4.84 24.54
C SER A 556 17.96 4.28 23.39
N PHE A 557 19.21 4.75 23.34
CA PHE A 557 20.21 4.24 22.38
C PHE A 557 20.39 2.73 22.49
N ASP A 558 20.55 2.21 23.71
CA ASP A 558 20.83 0.78 23.93
C ASP A 558 19.68 -0.11 23.43
N LYS A 559 18.44 0.29 23.65
CA LYS A 559 17.29 -0.48 23.17
C LYS A 559 17.19 -0.49 21.65
N ALA A 560 17.44 0.66 21.01
CA ALA A 560 17.45 0.77 19.54
C ALA A 560 18.59 -0.06 18.95
N TRP A 561 19.78 0.00 19.54
CA TRP A 561 20.94 -0.78 19.11
C TRP A 561 20.70 -2.28 19.29
N ASN A 562 20.17 -2.71 20.42
CA ASN A 562 19.91 -4.13 20.70
C ASN A 562 18.85 -4.77 19.79
N GLN A 563 18.01 -3.97 19.14
CA GLN A 563 17.07 -4.41 18.12
C GLN A 563 17.59 -4.18 16.67
N SER A 564 18.80 -3.68 16.52
CA SER A 564 19.43 -3.44 15.21
C SER A 564 20.20 -4.66 14.73
N PRO A 565 19.86 -5.27 13.57
CA PRO A 565 20.57 -6.44 13.04
C PRO A 565 22.07 -6.24 12.87
N LEU A 566 22.53 -5.01 12.63
CA LEU A 566 23.94 -4.67 12.47
C LEU A 566 24.78 -5.02 13.71
N GLN A 567 24.21 -5.01 14.90
CA GLN A 567 24.87 -5.44 16.14
C GLN A 567 25.41 -6.89 16.04
N PHE A 568 24.67 -7.74 15.31
CA PHE A 568 24.95 -9.16 15.19
C PHE A 568 25.73 -9.52 13.91
N ALA A 569 26.19 -8.53 13.16
CA ALA A 569 26.86 -8.74 11.86
C ALA A 569 28.06 -9.70 11.94
N LYS A 570 28.83 -9.70 13.04
CA LYS A 570 29.97 -10.63 13.25
C LYS A 570 29.57 -12.11 13.31
N GLN A 571 28.31 -12.40 13.59
CA GLN A 571 27.79 -13.76 13.70
C GLN A 571 27.31 -14.31 12.35
N ILE A 572 27.14 -13.44 11.35
CA ILE A 572 26.63 -13.82 10.04
C ILE A 572 27.65 -14.71 9.33
N LYS A 573 27.18 -15.90 8.88
CA LYS A 573 27.92 -16.86 8.06
C LYS A 573 27.23 -17.10 6.70
N THR A 574 25.93 -16.88 6.65
CA THR A 574 25.12 -17.12 5.45
C THR A 574 25.49 -16.15 4.34
N PRO A 575 25.75 -16.63 3.10
CA PRO A 575 25.91 -15.76 1.94
C PRO A 575 24.71 -14.84 1.70
N MET A 576 24.95 -13.55 1.45
CA MET A 576 23.91 -12.52 1.39
C MET A 576 23.87 -11.74 0.07
N LEU A 577 22.70 -11.65 -0.53
CA LEU A 577 22.40 -10.67 -1.58
C LEU A 577 21.59 -9.50 -0.98
N PHE A 578 22.04 -8.28 -1.28
CA PHE A 578 21.35 -7.04 -0.92
C PHE A 578 20.67 -6.47 -2.16
N ILE A 579 19.35 -6.27 -2.11
CA ILE A 579 18.54 -5.59 -3.13
C ILE A 579 18.05 -4.28 -2.54
N HIS A 580 18.47 -3.16 -3.13
CA HIS A 580 18.07 -1.84 -2.63
C HIS A 580 17.87 -0.85 -3.77
N ALA A 581 17.14 0.22 -3.50
CA ALA A 581 16.96 1.34 -4.41
C ALA A 581 17.66 2.60 -3.85
N ASP A 582 18.21 3.44 -4.71
CA ASP A 582 18.98 4.62 -4.26
C ASP A 582 18.09 5.77 -3.79
N GLU A 583 16.81 5.80 -4.21
CA GLU A 583 15.80 6.74 -3.75
C GLU A 583 14.83 6.11 -2.73
N ASP A 584 15.25 5.04 -2.06
CA ASP A 584 14.48 4.49 -0.93
C ASP A 584 14.67 5.37 0.30
N PHE A 585 13.76 6.30 0.48
CA PHE A 585 13.73 7.20 1.64
C PHE A 585 12.93 6.63 2.81
N ARG A 586 12.26 5.48 2.64
CA ARG A 586 11.57 4.77 3.72
C ARG A 586 12.52 3.93 4.56
N CYS A 587 13.32 3.09 3.89
CA CYS A 587 14.41 2.33 4.49
C CYS A 587 15.70 2.78 3.80
N PRO A 588 16.41 3.79 4.33
CA PRO A 588 17.52 4.43 3.61
C PRO A 588 18.64 3.47 3.25
N LEU A 589 19.18 3.60 2.04
CA LEU A 589 20.28 2.77 1.51
C LEU A 589 21.50 2.72 2.45
N ALA A 590 21.75 3.78 3.24
CA ALA A 590 22.87 3.85 4.18
C ALA A 590 22.86 2.68 5.19
N GLY A 591 21.69 2.30 5.72
CA GLY A 591 21.57 1.14 6.61
C GLY A 591 22.02 -0.16 5.93
N ALA A 592 21.58 -0.42 4.71
CA ALA A 592 21.97 -1.60 3.95
C ALA A 592 23.48 -1.62 3.63
N LEU A 593 24.07 -0.47 3.28
CA LEU A 593 25.51 -0.33 3.03
C LEU A 593 26.34 -0.64 4.28
N MET A 594 25.90 -0.25 5.46
CA MET A 594 26.57 -0.57 6.73
C MET A 594 26.64 -2.07 6.97
N LEU A 595 25.54 -2.79 6.81
CA LEU A 595 25.50 -4.23 7.00
C LEU A 595 26.29 -4.97 5.91
N TYR A 596 26.15 -4.56 4.64
CA TYR A 596 26.94 -5.11 3.53
C TYR A 596 28.45 -5.01 3.79
N THR A 597 28.91 -3.83 4.23
CA THR A 597 30.31 -3.60 4.57
C THR A 597 30.79 -4.51 5.70
N ALA A 598 29.98 -4.68 6.74
CA ALA A 598 30.30 -5.56 7.86
C ALA A 598 30.38 -7.03 7.42
N VAL A 599 29.45 -7.50 6.60
CA VAL A 599 29.40 -8.89 6.08
C VAL A 599 30.61 -9.20 5.22
N ILE A 600 30.97 -8.31 4.28
CA ILE A 600 32.19 -8.47 3.44
C ILE A 600 33.45 -8.50 4.29
N ASN A 601 33.58 -7.60 5.27
CA ASN A 601 34.75 -7.56 6.16
C ASN A 601 34.90 -8.81 7.03
N ASN A 602 33.81 -9.54 7.27
CA ASN A 602 33.83 -10.84 7.95
C ASN A 602 34.22 -12.00 7.01
N GLY A 603 34.48 -11.74 5.73
CA GLY A 603 34.85 -12.76 4.73
C GLY A 603 33.65 -13.59 4.25
N VAL A 604 32.42 -13.16 4.50
CA VAL A 604 31.19 -13.82 4.04
C VAL A 604 30.88 -13.39 2.60
N PRO A 605 30.59 -14.32 1.67
CA PRO A 605 30.19 -13.96 0.32
C PRO A 605 28.98 -13.04 0.34
N ALA A 606 29.11 -11.86 -0.24
CA ALA A 606 28.00 -10.92 -0.35
C ALA A 606 28.02 -10.15 -1.68
N ARG A 607 26.86 -9.80 -2.16
CA ARG A 607 26.65 -8.99 -3.36
C ARG A 607 25.57 -7.95 -3.08
N MET A 608 25.67 -6.77 -3.68
CA MET A 608 24.65 -5.74 -3.61
C MET A 608 24.23 -5.32 -5.03
N CYS A 609 22.93 -5.25 -5.27
CA CYS A 609 22.32 -4.72 -6.47
C CYS A 609 21.51 -3.46 -6.11
N ILE A 610 21.98 -2.29 -6.59
CA ILE A 610 21.34 -0.99 -6.36
C ILE A 610 20.59 -0.58 -7.62
N PHE A 611 19.29 -0.31 -7.48
CA PHE A 611 18.39 0.12 -8.56
C PHE A 611 18.29 1.64 -8.55
N LYS A 612 18.84 2.28 -9.58
CA LYS A 612 18.90 3.74 -9.67
C LYS A 612 17.57 4.35 -10.09
N GLY A 613 17.18 5.42 -9.41
CA GLY A 613 15.92 6.13 -9.63
C GLY A 613 14.68 5.30 -9.31
N GLU A 614 14.85 4.29 -8.44
CA GLU A 614 13.76 3.53 -7.84
C GLU A 614 13.66 3.85 -6.35
N ASN A 615 12.48 3.64 -5.77
CA ASN A 615 12.20 3.90 -4.37
C ASN A 615 11.79 2.62 -3.62
N HIS A 616 11.23 2.76 -2.42
CA HIS A 616 10.79 1.64 -1.58
C HIS A 616 9.77 0.73 -2.26
N GLU A 617 9.04 1.23 -3.27
CA GLU A 617 8.00 0.48 -3.97
C GLU A 617 8.51 -0.35 -5.17
N LEU A 618 9.81 -0.43 -5.41
CA LEU A 618 10.42 -1.15 -6.54
C LEU A 618 9.74 -2.49 -6.87
N SER A 619 9.50 -3.33 -5.85
CA SER A 619 8.93 -4.67 -6.06
C SER A 619 7.46 -4.66 -6.50
N ARG A 620 6.73 -3.58 -6.23
CA ARG A 620 5.28 -3.45 -6.44
C ARG A 620 4.92 -2.56 -7.63
N SER A 621 5.51 -1.36 -7.68
CA SER A 621 5.17 -0.35 -8.68
C SER A 621 6.38 0.25 -9.40
N GLY A 622 7.58 -0.25 -9.14
CA GLY A 622 8.79 0.14 -9.87
C GLY A 622 8.70 -0.14 -11.37
N ARG A 623 9.65 0.39 -12.13
CA ARG A 623 9.72 0.17 -13.58
C ARG A 623 9.71 -1.34 -13.90
N PRO A 624 8.88 -1.83 -14.81
CA PRO A 624 8.77 -3.26 -15.12
C PRO A 624 10.12 -3.92 -15.41
N TYR A 625 10.99 -3.25 -16.17
CA TYR A 625 12.36 -3.71 -16.43
C TYR A 625 13.15 -3.98 -15.13
N ASN A 626 13.07 -3.07 -14.16
CA ASN A 626 13.76 -3.18 -12.88
C ASN A 626 13.13 -4.25 -11.98
N ARG A 627 11.80 -4.40 -12.00
CA ARG A 627 11.10 -5.48 -11.30
C ARG A 627 11.55 -6.86 -11.80
N ILE A 628 11.65 -7.04 -13.11
CA ILE A 628 12.16 -8.27 -13.75
C ILE A 628 13.63 -8.50 -13.35
N LYS A 629 14.48 -7.47 -13.46
CA LYS A 629 15.91 -7.57 -13.10
C LYS A 629 16.07 -7.96 -11.62
N ARG A 630 15.26 -7.39 -10.74
CA ARG A 630 15.28 -7.71 -9.30
C ARG A 630 14.97 -9.21 -9.07
N ILE A 631 13.90 -9.76 -9.66
CA ILE A 631 13.54 -11.18 -9.49
C ILE A 631 14.65 -12.07 -10.06
N ARG A 632 15.25 -11.72 -11.20
CA ARG A 632 16.40 -12.45 -11.79
C ARG A 632 17.60 -12.50 -10.85
N GLU A 633 17.99 -11.38 -10.23
CA GLU A 633 19.11 -11.34 -9.29
C GLU A 633 18.85 -12.20 -8.06
N ILE A 634 17.64 -12.12 -7.48
CA ILE A 634 17.23 -12.93 -6.33
C ILE A 634 17.30 -14.41 -6.70
N THR A 635 16.70 -14.78 -7.82
CA THR A 635 16.64 -16.18 -8.25
C THR A 635 18.01 -16.74 -8.56
N ALA A 636 18.86 -16.00 -9.27
CA ALA A 636 20.24 -16.43 -9.57
C ALA A 636 21.05 -16.64 -8.28
N TRP A 637 20.85 -15.80 -7.26
CA TRP A 637 21.51 -15.98 -5.96
C TRP A 637 21.00 -17.24 -5.24
N MET A 638 19.68 -17.44 -5.21
CA MET A 638 19.10 -18.64 -4.61
C MET A 638 19.52 -19.92 -5.36
N ASP A 639 19.51 -19.92 -6.70
CA ASP A 639 19.96 -21.06 -7.51
C ASP A 639 21.41 -21.43 -7.21
N CYS A 640 22.31 -20.43 -7.11
CA CYS A 640 23.74 -20.66 -6.85
C CYS A 640 23.99 -21.45 -5.54
N TYR A 641 23.23 -21.19 -4.49
CA TYR A 641 23.46 -21.82 -3.18
C TYR A 641 22.49 -22.97 -2.85
N LEU A 642 21.31 -22.99 -3.48
CA LEU A 642 20.28 -23.96 -3.15
C LEU A 642 20.09 -25.04 -4.25
N GLN A 643 20.55 -24.78 -5.50
CA GLN A 643 20.48 -25.69 -6.64
C GLN A 643 21.81 -25.76 -7.41
N PRO A 644 22.96 -26.04 -6.78
CA PRO A 644 24.26 -25.94 -7.45
C PRO A 644 24.45 -26.91 -8.61
N ASP A 645 23.59 -27.92 -8.75
CA ASP A 645 23.69 -28.96 -9.81
C ASP A 645 22.74 -28.67 -11.00
N CYS A 646 22.13 -27.52 -11.07
CA CYS A 646 21.21 -27.12 -12.15
C CYS A 646 21.91 -26.14 -13.12
N ASP A 647 22.99 -26.61 -13.80
CA ASP A 647 23.58 -25.93 -14.96
C ASP A 647 22.79 -26.17 -16.26
#